data_c8c447b2775707a99a8b20c42f5fa1e1
#
_entry.id   c8c447b2775707a99a8b20c42f5fa1e1
#
_cell.length_a   1.000
_cell.length_b   1.000
_cell.length_c   1.000
_cell.angle_alpha   90.00
_cell.angle_beta   90.00
_cell.angle_gamma   90.00
#
_symmetry.space_group_name_H-M   'P 1'
#
loop_
_entity.id
_entity.type
_entity.pdbx_description
1 polymer ?
#
loop_
_entity_poly.entity_id
_entity_poly.type
_entity_poly.pdbx_seq_one_letter_code
_entity_poly.pdbx_strand_id
1 'polypeptide(L)'
;MPTLRQKQDSRRTLRLILAAALAVRLLLALFTDGYAYDMSCFVAWGDKLAAQGPAAFYSEGYFADYPPGYLPVLGLVGLVRKALHIAYESPWTYFLLALVPSLCDCAAVALIWKIGGRFMGQGRGRTALTLFAVFCPLTLFDTGVWKQIDGAFALPLLLCFWLLEERRCLPAALLYGVALAIKPQALLAGPVLAVCFLAGVADAIRDKEGVGRAVGRVFGGVGLALAPVLAAGLPFFGWKNLIPSLLAKYLDTTSSYPYATINAFNWFAALGGNWQDLSQGPLPFLSWKTLGICNIVIITVLLVILAVRSWRAGRFSPLLLAAFYTVGIFTFSHCMHERYLVLGVLLVLLSAARWNDIRLYGAGFGLSLTGFLNLATVYSLVGSDDEWLFSAASREVTILVGFAETAAFLLLAFTAWAICCQGGISPLQKSAGEGARPPLSRPCTSAPSQPAWTRRERLALLVLTAATAAISFACLGSMTAPQNPLDAIGTVQTVTVTPWEDSAELWVYPGISDGGSLRIYDEAGNLLYQKELNYSTPFSWTKTTFQAGAGQTLTAVVENAQVFELALRNSDGALIAVTGGDALFDEPDAVPDTISQLNSMYFDEIYHGRTGYEMLHRMTVYETTHPPLGKDFIMLGIAIFGMTGFGWRFSGTLFGALLVPLMWCFVRRLTRKPWAGALAGALLAVDFMRFSQSRIATIDIYATFFILLGAYCMVWYCQSVLVNGVNGSLLPMALGGVAFGLGCASKWTGIYAGGGLAVLYLGVLYARWRQNKPGFQKEFRMAALGGVLFYIVVPFLIYFASYLPYWWRDPSFGLSDWWNCQTYMYWYHSSLEATHPFESRWYTWLLDLRPVWYYLNSGLPAGTKASIAGFYNPVLCLAGLICILLLFWRQVSCRGARTGAGVLILYAAQLLPWMMVTRCTFLYHYFPSSMFALAAIVLVLAQGKDEVRAKRIGLVLLAAALVFFVWFYPALSGLAVPDAWADSTQILSSYGFY
;
A
#
# COMPACT_ATOMS: atom_id res chain seq x y z
N MET A 1 -19.52 -46.56 3.33
CA MET A 1 -18.90 -46.49 4.67
C MET A 1 -17.49 -47.04 4.58
N PRO A 2 -16.49 -46.42 5.24
CA PRO A 2 -15.11 -46.93 5.20
C PRO A 2 -15.02 -48.28 5.88
N THR A 3 -14.22 -49.19 5.30
CA THR A 3 -13.97 -50.53 5.85
C THR A 3 -13.31 -50.47 7.24
N LEU A 4 -13.43 -51.52 8.07
CA LEU A 4 -12.78 -51.58 9.39
C LEU A 4 -11.28 -51.34 9.32
N ARG A 5 -10.60 -51.83 8.28
CA ARG A 5 -9.16 -51.62 8.00
C ARG A 5 -8.85 -50.15 7.71
N GLN A 6 -9.67 -49.47 6.91
CA GLN A 6 -9.50 -48.03 6.66
C GLN A 6 -9.71 -47.19 7.92
N LYS A 7 -10.62 -47.53 8.81
CA LYS A 7 -10.81 -46.86 10.11
C LYS A 7 -9.63 -47.09 11.06
N GLN A 8 -9.03 -48.28 11.06
CA GLN A 8 -7.82 -48.56 11.85
C GLN A 8 -6.61 -47.78 11.35
N ASP A 9 -6.38 -47.76 10.03
CA ASP A 9 -5.28 -47.03 9.43
C ASP A 9 -5.40 -45.51 9.66
N SER A 10 -6.61 -44.96 9.60
CA SER A 10 -6.92 -43.56 9.91
C SER A 10 -6.60 -43.19 11.38
N ARG A 11 -6.93 -44.11 12.34
CA ARG A 11 -6.62 -43.90 13.76
C ARG A 11 -5.12 -44.00 14.03
N ARG A 12 -4.40 -44.93 13.38
CA ARG A 12 -2.95 -45.06 13.49
C ARG A 12 -2.26 -43.81 12.95
N THR A 13 -2.66 -43.31 11.80
CA THR A 13 -2.15 -42.07 11.20
C THR A 13 -2.35 -40.87 12.14
N LEU A 14 -3.53 -40.70 12.70
CA LEU A 14 -3.80 -39.60 13.66
C LEU A 14 -2.88 -39.70 14.89
N ARG A 15 -2.73 -40.89 15.48
CA ARG A 15 -1.87 -41.05 16.65
C ARG A 15 -0.41 -40.66 16.35
N LEU A 16 0.12 -41.05 15.18
CA LEU A 16 1.46 -40.65 14.75
C LEU A 16 1.60 -39.15 14.55
N ILE A 17 0.60 -38.53 13.94
CA ILE A 17 0.55 -37.06 13.73
C ILE A 17 0.53 -36.34 15.08
N LEU A 18 -0.30 -36.78 16.03
CA LEU A 18 -0.39 -36.16 17.36
C LEU A 18 0.89 -36.37 18.20
N ALA A 19 1.48 -37.56 18.11
CA ALA A 19 2.76 -37.83 18.78
C ALA A 19 3.88 -36.92 18.22
N ALA A 20 3.95 -36.76 16.89
CA ALA A 20 4.90 -35.84 16.28
C ALA A 20 4.61 -34.37 16.65
N ALA A 21 3.34 -33.95 16.68
CA ALA A 21 2.91 -32.62 17.07
C ALA A 21 3.36 -32.26 18.50
N LEU A 22 3.14 -33.20 19.44
CA LEU A 22 3.51 -33.03 20.84
C LEU A 22 5.04 -33.05 21.01
N ALA A 23 5.71 -34.03 20.38
CA ALA A 23 7.17 -34.15 20.48
C ALA A 23 7.89 -32.88 19.99
N VAL A 24 7.50 -32.33 18.84
CA VAL A 24 8.14 -31.11 18.30
C VAL A 24 7.96 -29.93 19.26
N ARG A 25 6.74 -29.71 19.80
CA ARG A 25 6.46 -28.61 20.73
C ARG A 25 7.27 -28.73 22.02
N LEU A 26 7.29 -29.93 22.60
CA LEU A 26 8.01 -30.15 23.86
C LEU A 26 9.52 -30.13 23.68
N LEU A 27 10.05 -30.59 22.53
CA LEU A 27 11.47 -30.43 22.20
C LEU A 27 11.81 -28.93 22.05
N LEU A 28 11.03 -28.15 21.32
CA LEU A 28 11.25 -26.72 21.26
C LEU A 28 11.23 -26.08 22.65
N ALA A 29 10.29 -26.49 23.52
CA ALA A 29 10.20 -25.97 24.88
C ALA A 29 11.40 -26.29 25.74
N LEU A 30 12.08 -27.41 25.50
CA LEU A 30 13.32 -27.80 26.23
C LEU A 30 14.55 -27.01 25.76
N PHE A 31 14.59 -26.59 24.49
CA PHE A 31 15.75 -25.94 23.88
C PHE A 31 15.62 -24.42 23.72
N THR A 32 14.54 -23.81 24.22
CA THR A 32 14.34 -22.35 24.20
C THR A 32 13.93 -21.83 25.56
N ASP A 33 14.29 -20.60 25.92
CA ASP A 33 14.05 -20.02 27.25
C ASP A 33 12.65 -19.42 27.46
N GLY A 34 11.87 -19.25 26.36
CA GLY A 34 10.58 -18.59 26.41
C GLY A 34 10.72 -17.07 26.37
N TYR A 35 9.57 -16.39 26.41
CA TYR A 35 9.55 -14.93 26.49
C TYR A 35 9.77 -14.50 27.94
N ALA A 36 10.90 -13.83 28.20
CA ALA A 36 11.39 -13.60 29.54
C ALA A 36 10.36 -12.99 30.51
N TYR A 37 9.62 -11.96 30.07
CA TYR A 37 8.60 -11.30 30.91
C TYR A 37 7.45 -12.23 31.29
N ASP A 38 6.92 -13.01 30.32
CA ASP A 38 5.83 -13.96 30.59
C ASP A 38 6.32 -15.12 31.47
N MET A 39 7.54 -15.62 31.25
CA MET A 39 8.12 -16.70 32.04
C MET A 39 8.31 -16.27 33.49
N SER A 40 8.80 -15.06 33.74
CA SER A 40 8.96 -14.53 35.10
C SER A 40 7.63 -14.47 35.84
N CYS A 41 6.57 -13.97 35.17
CA CYS A 41 5.24 -13.92 35.74
C CYS A 41 4.70 -15.32 36.06
N PHE A 42 4.74 -16.24 35.09
CA PHE A 42 4.15 -17.58 35.24
C PHE A 42 4.80 -18.38 36.35
N VAL A 43 6.14 -18.30 36.47
CA VAL A 43 6.86 -18.97 37.55
C VAL A 43 6.57 -18.34 38.89
N ALA A 44 6.62 -16.98 39.00
CA ALA A 44 6.32 -16.29 40.24
C ALA A 44 4.90 -16.57 40.73
N TRP A 45 3.90 -16.58 39.83
CA TRP A 45 2.52 -16.89 40.16
C TRP A 45 2.36 -18.36 40.58
N GLY A 46 3.01 -19.29 39.92
CA GLY A 46 3.00 -20.72 40.27
C GLY A 46 3.62 -20.96 41.65
N ASP A 47 4.76 -20.36 41.92
CA ASP A 47 5.47 -20.51 43.21
C ASP A 47 4.69 -19.85 44.37
N LYS A 48 4.06 -18.67 44.16
CA LYS A 48 3.21 -18.04 45.15
C LYS A 48 2.00 -18.89 45.49
N LEU A 49 1.33 -19.46 44.46
CA LEU A 49 0.22 -20.38 44.66
C LEU A 49 0.62 -21.63 45.41
N ALA A 50 1.78 -22.23 45.08
CA ALA A 50 2.32 -23.41 45.74
C ALA A 50 2.75 -23.14 47.20
N ALA A 51 3.12 -21.90 47.54
CA ALA A 51 3.55 -21.50 48.87
C ALA A 51 2.40 -21.02 49.77
N GLN A 52 1.46 -20.22 49.26
CA GLN A 52 0.50 -19.46 50.01
C GLN A 52 -0.97 -19.88 49.74
N GLY A 53 -1.19 -20.63 48.66
CA GLY A 53 -2.51 -21.04 48.21
C GLY A 53 -3.34 -19.93 47.53
N PRO A 54 -4.51 -20.27 47.04
CA PRO A 54 -5.29 -19.35 46.21
C PRO A 54 -5.86 -18.13 46.97
N ALA A 55 -6.22 -18.27 48.23
CA ALA A 55 -6.84 -17.18 49.01
C ALA A 55 -5.90 -15.97 49.25
N ALA A 56 -4.58 -16.23 49.29
CA ALA A 56 -3.55 -15.18 49.48
C ALA A 56 -2.95 -14.67 48.15
N PHE A 57 -3.41 -15.17 47.01
CA PHE A 57 -2.75 -14.91 45.74
C PHE A 57 -2.89 -13.46 45.29
N TYR A 58 -4.12 -12.90 45.22
CA TYR A 58 -4.37 -11.50 44.84
C TYR A 58 -4.21 -10.59 46.08
N SER A 59 -2.96 -10.35 46.49
CA SER A 59 -2.66 -9.39 47.57
C SER A 59 -2.40 -8.00 46.99
N GLU A 60 -2.62 -6.97 47.84
CA GLU A 60 -2.38 -5.58 47.50
C GLU A 60 -0.94 -5.37 47.02
N GLY A 61 -0.76 -4.64 45.90
CA GLY A 61 0.57 -4.39 45.30
C GLY A 61 1.19 -5.56 44.55
N TYR A 62 0.54 -6.74 44.46
CA TYR A 62 1.05 -7.87 43.71
C TYR A 62 0.51 -7.89 42.27
N PHE A 63 1.41 -7.82 41.30
CA PHE A 63 1.04 -7.84 39.88
C PHE A 63 0.53 -9.24 39.45
N ALA A 64 -0.69 -9.33 39.01
CA ALA A 64 -1.26 -10.50 38.36
C ALA A 64 -2.43 -10.09 37.47
N ASP A 65 -2.21 -9.98 36.19
CA ASP A 65 -3.21 -9.51 35.21
C ASP A 65 -4.17 -10.61 34.73
N TYR A 66 -3.88 -11.88 35.02
CA TYR A 66 -4.75 -13.01 34.64
C TYR A 66 -5.89 -13.24 35.60
N PRO A 67 -7.10 -13.61 35.10
CA PRO A 67 -8.18 -14.10 35.90
C PRO A 67 -7.91 -15.50 36.46
N PRO A 68 -8.66 -15.99 37.47
CA PRO A 68 -8.37 -17.22 38.21
C PRO A 68 -8.30 -18.53 37.42
N GLY A 69 -8.85 -18.60 36.18
CA GLY A 69 -9.13 -19.88 35.51
C GLY A 69 -7.90 -20.69 35.12
N TYR A 70 -6.76 -20.08 34.84
CA TYR A 70 -5.52 -20.80 34.50
C TYR A 70 -4.54 -20.91 35.68
N LEU A 71 -4.70 -20.07 36.67
CA LEU A 71 -3.83 -20.05 37.86
C LEU A 71 -3.69 -21.41 38.58
N PRO A 72 -4.71 -22.27 38.68
CA PRO A 72 -4.54 -23.60 39.25
C PRO A 72 -3.55 -24.48 38.48
N VAL A 73 -3.44 -24.32 37.18
CA VAL A 73 -2.45 -25.03 36.32
C VAL A 73 -1.05 -24.55 36.66
N LEU A 74 -0.86 -23.23 36.79
CA LEU A 74 0.44 -22.65 37.19
C LEU A 74 0.79 -23.07 38.64
N GLY A 75 -0.17 -23.11 39.53
CA GLY A 75 0.03 -23.62 40.91
C GLY A 75 0.48 -25.07 40.94
N LEU A 76 -0.08 -25.93 40.07
CA LEU A 76 0.37 -27.32 39.90
C LEU A 76 1.82 -27.38 39.40
N VAL A 77 2.21 -26.56 38.44
CA VAL A 77 3.60 -26.45 37.98
C VAL A 77 4.52 -26.02 39.12
N GLY A 78 4.14 -25.02 39.93
CA GLY A 78 4.85 -24.58 41.12
C GLY A 78 5.02 -25.69 42.16
N LEU A 79 3.96 -26.47 42.41
CA LEU A 79 4.02 -27.63 43.32
C LEU A 79 4.99 -28.72 42.81
N VAL A 80 4.97 -29.05 41.50
CA VAL A 80 5.89 -30.02 40.89
C VAL A 80 7.32 -29.53 40.95
N ARG A 81 7.55 -28.26 40.63
CA ARG A 81 8.90 -27.65 40.73
C ARG A 81 9.44 -27.74 42.18
N LYS A 82 8.62 -27.35 43.15
CA LYS A 82 8.97 -27.43 44.56
C LYS A 82 9.28 -28.87 44.99
N ALA A 83 8.45 -29.83 44.62
CA ALA A 83 8.61 -31.23 45.00
C ALA A 83 9.82 -31.89 44.38
N LEU A 84 10.18 -31.51 43.15
CA LEU A 84 11.34 -32.06 42.40
C LEU A 84 12.59 -31.16 42.47
N HIS A 85 12.56 -30.08 43.24
CA HIS A 85 13.66 -29.09 43.36
C HIS A 85 14.15 -28.55 42.02
N ILE A 86 13.19 -28.27 41.07
CA ILE A 86 13.54 -27.78 39.75
C ILE A 86 13.78 -26.26 39.84
N ALA A 87 14.97 -25.79 39.40
CA ALA A 87 15.34 -24.40 39.40
C ALA A 87 14.48 -23.53 38.47
N TYR A 88 14.46 -22.22 38.71
CA TYR A 88 13.69 -21.24 37.95
C TYR A 88 14.01 -21.29 36.43
N GLU A 89 15.30 -21.23 36.06
CA GLU A 89 15.74 -21.18 34.63
C GLU A 89 16.00 -22.59 34.07
N SER A 90 15.50 -23.64 34.72
CA SER A 90 15.66 -24.98 34.22
C SER A 90 14.84 -25.25 32.95
N PRO A 91 15.41 -25.93 31.93
CA PRO A 91 14.65 -26.41 30.79
C PRO A 91 13.39 -27.22 31.17
N TRP A 92 13.40 -27.88 32.30
CA TRP A 92 12.25 -28.62 32.84
C TRP A 92 11.15 -27.71 33.34
N THR A 93 11.46 -26.51 33.83
CA THR A 93 10.43 -25.47 34.15
C THR A 93 9.70 -25.05 32.88
N TYR A 94 10.45 -24.78 31.84
CA TYR A 94 9.89 -24.38 30.52
C TYR A 94 9.08 -25.50 29.87
N PHE A 95 9.55 -26.74 30.00
CA PHE A 95 8.80 -27.93 29.57
C PHE A 95 7.46 -28.06 30.31
N LEU A 96 7.43 -27.91 31.62
CA LEU A 96 6.21 -28.00 32.43
C LEU A 96 5.19 -26.90 32.08
N LEU A 97 5.67 -25.67 31.86
CA LEU A 97 4.81 -24.53 31.43
C LEU A 97 4.19 -24.76 30.05
N ALA A 98 4.95 -25.28 29.08
CA ALA A 98 4.51 -25.55 27.74
C ALA A 98 3.63 -26.81 27.60
N LEU A 99 3.63 -27.73 28.61
CA LEU A 99 2.97 -29.04 28.49
C LEU A 99 1.46 -28.92 28.25
N VAL A 100 0.75 -28.17 29.09
CA VAL A 100 -0.71 -28.05 29.00
C VAL A 100 -1.15 -27.31 27.73
N PRO A 101 -0.58 -26.17 27.33
CA PRO A 101 -0.86 -25.54 26.05
C PRO A 101 -0.59 -26.47 24.86
N SER A 102 0.52 -27.22 24.87
CA SER A 102 0.87 -28.17 23.80
C SER A 102 -0.14 -29.31 23.67
N LEU A 103 -0.65 -29.83 24.79
CA LEU A 103 -1.73 -30.82 24.78
C LEU A 103 -3.02 -30.25 24.21
N CYS A 104 -3.35 -29.00 24.52
CA CYS A 104 -4.52 -28.30 23.97
C CYS A 104 -4.39 -28.10 22.45
N ASP A 105 -3.20 -27.72 21.96
CA ASP A 105 -2.94 -27.64 20.51
C ASP A 105 -3.10 -29.00 19.82
N CYS A 106 -2.60 -30.07 20.42
CA CYS A 106 -2.82 -31.43 19.90
C CYS A 106 -4.30 -31.78 19.85
N ALA A 107 -5.10 -31.36 20.84
CA ALA A 107 -6.55 -31.57 20.83
C ALA A 107 -7.23 -30.73 19.71
N ALA A 108 -6.78 -29.51 19.45
CA ALA A 108 -7.24 -28.69 18.33
C ALA A 108 -6.93 -29.36 16.96
N VAL A 109 -5.74 -29.91 16.80
CA VAL A 109 -5.35 -30.69 15.61
C VAL A 109 -6.23 -31.95 15.45
N ALA A 110 -6.52 -32.66 16.56
CA ALA A 110 -7.44 -33.81 16.53
C ALA A 110 -8.86 -33.41 16.12
N LEU A 111 -9.34 -32.23 16.53
CA LEU A 111 -10.63 -31.66 16.12
C LEU A 111 -10.66 -31.36 14.62
N ILE A 112 -9.60 -30.72 14.09
CA ILE A 112 -9.44 -30.44 12.64
C ILE A 112 -9.46 -31.76 11.84
N TRP A 113 -8.74 -32.80 12.30
CA TRP A 113 -8.76 -34.11 11.70
C TRP A 113 -10.15 -34.73 11.68
N LYS A 114 -10.88 -34.66 12.80
CA LYS A 114 -12.24 -35.22 12.92
C LYS A 114 -13.23 -34.53 11.98
N ILE A 115 -13.21 -33.19 11.94
CA ILE A 115 -14.07 -32.40 11.08
C ILE A 115 -13.71 -32.61 9.60
N GLY A 116 -12.42 -32.57 9.24
CA GLY A 116 -11.97 -32.87 7.89
C GLY A 116 -12.36 -34.27 7.42
N GLY A 117 -12.34 -35.26 8.31
CA GLY A 117 -12.82 -36.62 8.02
C GLY A 117 -14.32 -36.71 7.68
N ARG A 118 -15.13 -35.78 8.22
CA ARG A 118 -16.58 -35.72 7.97
C ARG A 118 -16.91 -34.98 6.66
N PHE A 119 -16.21 -33.91 6.33
CA PHE A 119 -16.59 -33.01 5.23
C PHE A 119 -15.64 -33.08 4.01
N MET A 120 -14.38 -33.45 4.19
CA MET A 120 -13.40 -33.61 3.10
C MET A 120 -13.18 -35.08 2.71
N GLY A 121 -13.65 -36.02 3.52
CA GLY A 121 -13.41 -37.47 3.33
C GLY A 121 -11.97 -37.89 3.73
N GLN A 122 -11.56 -39.10 3.31
CA GLN A 122 -10.29 -39.75 3.68
C GLN A 122 -9.13 -39.42 2.71
N GLY A 123 -9.18 -38.25 2.02
CA GLY A 123 -8.26 -37.88 0.96
C GLY A 123 -6.96 -37.21 1.45
N ARG A 124 -6.00 -37.00 0.52
CA ARG A 124 -4.72 -36.30 0.75
C ARG A 124 -4.93 -34.87 1.30
N GLY A 125 -6.03 -34.19 0.92
CA GLY A 125 -6.34 -32.83 1.38
C GLY A 125 -6.52 -32.75 2.89
N ARG A 126 -7.22 -33.72 3.52
CA ARG A 126 -7.38 -33.81 4.99
C ARG A 126 -6.04 -33.97 5.68
N THR A 127 -5.20 -34.90 5.20
CA THR A 127 -3.87 -35.11 5.76
C THR A 127 -3.00 -33.86 5.64
N ALA A 128 -3.00 -33.21 4.47
CA ALA A 128 -2.26 -31.98 4.24
C ALA A 128 -2.70 -30.83 5.17
N LEU A 129 -4.02 -30.61 5.34
CA LEU A 129 -4.53 -29.61 6.27
C LEU A 129 -4.12 -29.92 7.72
N THR A 130 -4.19 -31.18 8.11
CA THR A 130 -3.84 -31.59 9.48
C THR A 130 -2.34 -31.43 9.73
N LEU A 131 -1.49 -31.81 8.76
CA LEU A 131 -0.05 -31.57 8.84
C LEU A 131 0.27 -30.08 8.89
N PHE A 132 -0.43 -29.25 8.09
CA PHE A 132 -0.28 -27.81 8.21
C PHE A 132 -0.69 -27.29 9.60
N ALA A 133 -1.76 -27.78 10.20
CA ALA A 133 -2.16 -27.41 11.56
C ALA A 133 -1.15 -27.86 12.62
N VAL A 134 -0.49 -29.01 12.43
CA VAL A 134 0.61 -29.49 13.32
C VAL A 134 1.80 -28.55 13.25
N PHE A 135 2.23 -28.21 12.02
CA PHE A 135 3.41 -27.38 11.74
C PHE A 135 3.05 -25.93 11.44
N CYS A 136 1.86 -25.47 11.88
CA CYS A 136 1.48 -24.07 11.78
C CYS A 136 2.51 -23.20 12.49
N PRO A 137 3.27 -22.35 11.76
CA PRO A 137 4.42 -21.65 12.36
C PRO A 137 4.00 -20.77 13.54
N LEU A 138 2.83 -20.12 13.46
CA LEU A 138 2.31 -19.29 14.53
C LEU A 138 2.09 -20.08 15.82
N THR A 139 1.34 -21.19 15.78
CA THR A 139 1.01 -21.97 16.98
C THR A 139 2.21 -22.75 17.52
N LEU A 140 3.13 -23.20 16.65
CA LEU A 140 4.39 -23.80 17.07
C LEU A 140 5.26 -22.82 17.84
N PHE A 141 5.37 -21.60 17.34
CA PHE A 141 6.18 -20.55 17.98
C PHE A 141 5.55 -20.10 19.29
N ASP A 142 4.24 -19.85 19.30
CA ASP A 142 3.49 -19.42 20.48
C ASP A 142 3.63 -20.40 21.65
N THR A 143 3.39 -21.69 21.41
CA THR A 143 3.36 -22.71 22.46
C THR A 143 4.75 -23.31 22.75
N GLY A 144 5.56 -23.54 21.71
CA GLY A 144 6.84 -24.25 21.84
C GLY A 144 8.01 -23.33 22.16
N VAL A 145 8.06 -22.13 21.58
CA VAL A 145 9.16 -21.16 21.75
C VAL A 145 8.80 -20.11 22.79
N TRP A 146 7.70 -19.39 22.61
CA TRP A 146 7.24 -18.35 23.54
C TRP A 146 6.70 -18.90 24.86
N LYS A 147 6.05 -20.06 24.81
CA LYS A 147 5.43 -20.80 25.92
C LYS A 147 4.19 -20.13 26.51
N GLN A 148 3.40 -19.50 25.64
CA GLN A 148 2.13 -18.89 26.01
C GLN A 148 1.01 -19.90 26.20
N ILE A 149 -0.02 -19.47 26.94
CA ILE A 149 -1.19 -20.28 27.25
C ILE A 149 -2.31 -20.21 26.21
N ASP A 150 -2.06 -19.58 25.06
CA ASP A 150 -3.09 -19.31 24.05
C ASP A 150 -3.70 -20.57 23.46
N GLY A 151 -2.96 -21.67 23.38
CA GLY A 151 -3.52 -22.99 23.05
C GLY A 151 -4.58 -23.47 24.06
N ALA A 152 -4.34 -23.26 25.37
CA ALA A 152 -5.29 -23.62 26.42
C ALA A 152 -6.54 -22.72 26.43
N PHE A 153 -6.38 -21.45 26.06
CA PHE A 153 -7.46 -20.49 25.88
C PHE A 153 -8.27 -20.77 24.61
N ALA A 154 -7.62 -21.08 23.49
CA ALA A 154 -8.27 -21.28 22.20
C ALA A 154 -9.11 -22.55 22.14
N LEU A 155 -8.65 -23.66 22.73
CA LEU A 155 -9.34 -24.97 22.64
C LEU A 155 -10.82 -24.92 23.09
N PRO A 156 -11.17 -24.37 24.27
CA PRO A 156 -12.58 -24.26 24.67
C PRO A 156 -13.42 -23.43 23.69
N LEU A 157 -12.87 -22.38 23.08
CA LEU A 157 -13.57 -21.57 22.08
C LEU A 157 -13.75 -22.33 20.75
N LEU A 158 -12.74 -23.07 20.30
CA LEU A 158 -12.86 -23.95 19.12
C LEU A 158 -13.97 -24.97 19.30
N LEU A 159 -14.03 -25.62 20.47
CA LEU A 159 -15.08 -26.57 20.82
C LEU A 159 -16.43 -25.87 20.96
N CYS A 160 -16.51 -24.67 21.55
CA CYS A 160 -17.69 -23.85 21.64
C CYS A 160 -18.31 -23.62 20.26
N PHE A 161 -17.55 -23.06 19.33
CA PHE A 161 -18.06 -22.73 17.98
C PHE A 161 -18.34 -23.99 17.15
N TRP A 162 -17.61 -25.07 17.38
CA TRP A 162 -17.95 -26.36 16.78
C TRP A 162 -19.30 -26.92 17.33
N LEU A 163 -19.55 -26.83 18.63
CA LEU A 163 -20.84 -27.23 19.22
C LEU A 163 -22.00 -26.35 18.74
N LEU A 164 -21.78 -25.06 18.51
CA LEU A 164 -22.76 -24.18 17.87
C LEU A 164 -23.04 -24.58 16.43
N GLU A 165 -22.02 -25.00 15.65
CA GLU A 165 -22.21 -25.57 14.30
C GLU A 165 -23.05 -26.84 14.35
N GLU A 166 -22.94 -27.65 15.44
CA GLU A 166 -23.75 -28.84 15.71
C GLU A 166 -25.09 -28.51 16.40
N ARG A 167 -25.48 -27.23 16.53
CA ARG A 167 -26.70 -26.73 17.20
C ARG A 167 -26.80 -27.05 18.70
N ARG A 168 -25.68 -27.31 19.37
CA ARG A 168 -25.60 -27.62 20.81
C ARG A 168 -25.23 -26.39 21.64
N CYS A 169 -26.20 -25.47 21.80
CA CYS A 169 -25.97 -24.14 22.36
C CYS A 169 -25.56 -24.12 23.85
N LEU A 170 -26.19 -24.96 24.72
CA LEU A 170 -25.90 -24.92 26.17
C LEU A 170 -24.48 -25.40 26.52
N PRO A 171 -23.99 -26.57 26.04
CA PRO A 171 -22.61 -26.96 26.30
C PRO A 171 -21.61 -26.02 25.61
N ALA A 172 -21.97 -25.34 24.51
CA ALA A 172 -21.14 -24.31 23.90
C ALA A 172 -20.98 -23.11 24.84
N ALA A 173 -22.06 -22.66 25.48
CA ALA A 173 -22.03 -21.57 26.45
C ALA A 173 -21.14 -21.90 27.68
N LEU A 174 -21.19 -23.16 28.16
CA LEU A 174 -20.29 -23.60 29.25
C LEU A 174 -18.82 -23.50 28.85
N LEU A 175 -18.47 -23.94 27.64
CA LEU A 175 -17.08 -23.88 27.14
C LEU A 175 -16.63 -22.43 26.89
N TYR A 176 -17.54 -21.55 26.45
CA TYR A 176 -17.27 -20.13 26.38
C TYR A 176 -16.91 -19.56 27.78
N GLY A 177 -17.67 -19.96 28.82
CA GLY A 177 -17.38 -19.57 30.19
C GLY A 177 -16.03 -20.09 30.70
N VAL A 178 -15.62 -21.30 30.30
CA VAL A 178 -14.27 -21.81 30.60
C VAL A 178 -13.18 -20.94 29.96
N ALA A 179 -13.34 -20.56 28.68
CA ALA A 179 -12.40 -19.67 28.02
C ALA A 179 -12.35 -18.29 28.68
N LEU A 180 -13.51 -17.76 29.05
CA LEU A 180 -13.65 -16.49 29.75
C LEU A 180 -12.93 -16.51 31.11
N ALA A 181 -13.03 -17.59 31.85
CA ALA A 181 -12.31 -17.77 33.11
C ALA A 181 -10.79 -17.79 32.94
N ILE A 182 -10.27 -18.26 31.78
CA ILE A 182 -8.83 -18.34 31.47
C ILE A 182 -8.28 -16.96 31.08
N LYS A 183 -8.93 -16.28 30.13
CA LYS A 183 -8.50 -14.95 29.63
C LYS A 183 -9.71 -14.04 29.36
N PRO A 184 -9.68 -12.75 29.77
CA PRO A 184 -10.74 -11.77 29.44
C PRO A 184 -10.94 -11.59 27.94
N GLN A 185 -9.92 -11.86 27.12
CA GLN A 185 -9.94 -11.83 25.67
C GLN A 185 -11.13 -12.64 25.06
N ALA A 186 -11.67 -13.64 25.77
CA ALA A 186 -12.86 -14.35 25.35
C ALA A 186 -14.08 -13.44 25.10
N LEU A 187 -14.15 -12.27 25.78
CA LEU A 187 -15.20 -11.27 25.56
C LEU A 187 -15.28 -10.81 24.12
N LEU A 188 -14.14 -10.75 23.42
CA LEU A 188 -14.08 -10.41 21.99
C LEU A 188 -14.87 -11.38 21.11
N ALA A 189 -15.05 -12.63 21.52
CA ALA A 189 -15.85 -13.61 20.78
C ALA A 189 -17.36 -13.61 21.20
N GLY A 190 -17.72 -12.85 22.22
CA GLY A 190 -19.08 -12.75 22.76
C GLY A 190 -20.15 -12.36 21.74
N PRO A 191 -19.94 -11.36 20.88
CA PRO A 191 -20.90 -10.97 19.85
C PRO A 191 -21.28 -12.11 18.90
N VAL A 192 -20.34 -13.00 18.56
CA VAL A 192 -20.63 -14.17 17.72
C VAL A 192 -21.53 -15.15 18.46
N LEU A 193 -21.25 -15.41 19.74
CA LEU A 193 -22.09 -16.27 20.58
C LEU A 193 -23.52 -15.72 20.67
N ALA A 194 -23.66 -14.42 20.92
CA ALA A 194 -24.97 -13.74 21.00
C ALA A 194 -25.76 -13.89 19.69
N VAL A 195 -25.10 -13.64 18.55
CA VAL A 195 -25.72 -13.80 17.20
C VAL A 195 -26.17 -15.25 16.97
N CYS A 196 -25.40 -16.25 17.40
CA CYS A 196 -25.79 -17.66 17.29
C CYS A 196 -27.03 -18.02 18.13
N PHE A 197 -27.12 -17.49 19.35
CA PHE A 197 -28.30 -17.68 20.19
C PHE A 197 -29.52 -16.95 19.61
N LEU A 198 -29.38 -15.74 19.11
CA LEU A 198 -30.44 -14.99 18.46
C LEU A 198 -30.93 -15.66 17.19
N ALA A 199 -30.02 -16.28 16.40
CA ALA A 199 -30.41 -17.08 15.24
C ALA A 199 -31.27 -18.28 15.66
N GLY A 200 -30.98 -18.94 16.78
CA GLY A 200 -31.79 -19.99 17.34
C GLY A 200 -33.21 -19.55 17.78
N VAL A 201 -33.32 -18.33 18.33
CA VAL A 201 -34.64 -17.72 18.65
C VAL A 201 -35.37 -17.36 17.34
N ALA A 202 -34.68 -16.82 16.33
CA ALA A 202 -35.29 -16.51 15.04
C ALA A 202 -35.77 -17.74 14.31
N ASP A 203 -35.05 -18.88 14.38
CA ASP A 203 -35.53 -20.17 13.88
C ASP A 203 -36.85 -20.62 14.59
N ALA A 204 -36.91 -20.52 15.92
CA ALA A 204 -38.10 -20.89 16.69
C ALA A 204 -39.31 -19.99 16.37
N ILE A 205 -39.09 -18.69 16.13
CA ILE A 205 -40.16 -17.77 15.72
C ILE A 205 -40.63 -18.09 14.32
N ARG A 206 -39.72 -18.35 13.35
CA ARG A 206 -40.04 -18.69 11.97
C ARG A 206 -40.88 -19.97 11.91
N ASP A 207 -40.48 -21.01 12.67
CA ASP A 207 -41.11 -22.31 12.66
C ASP A 207 -42.36 -22.35 13.56
N LYS A 208 -42.68 -21.22 14.25
CA LYS A 208 -43.81 -21.06 15.19
C LYS A 208 -43.84 -22.11 16.32
N GLU A 209 -42.67 -22.66 16.66
CA GLU A 209 -42.53 -23.70 17.66
C GLU A 209 -41.48 -23.37 18.73
N GLY A 210 -41.81 -23.56 19.99
CA GLY A 210 -40.86 -23.58 21.09
C GLY A 210 -40.14 -22.27 21.40
N VAL A 211 -40.71 -21.11 21.05
CA VAL A 211 -40.10 -19.76 21.30
C VAL A 211 -39.71 -19.60 22.77
N GLY A 212 -40.57 -19.95 23.71
CA GLY A 212 -40.24 -19.90 25.14
C GLY A 212 -39.05 -20.78 25.54
N ARG A 213 -38.92 -21.97 24.94
CA ARG A 213 -37.76 -22.85 25.12
C ARG A 213 -36.48 -22.24 24.49
N ALA A 214 -36.57 -21.55 23.35
CA ALA A 214 -35.45 -20.89 22.71
C ALA A 214 -34.96 -19.72 23.56
N VAL A 215 -35.87 -18.88 24.10
CA VAL A 215 -35.56 -17.78 25.01
C VAL A 215 -34.98 -18.34 26.32
N GLY A 216 -35.57 -19.42 26.89
CA GLY A 216 -35.02 -20.09 28.07
C GLY A 216 -33.58 -20.59 27.87
N ARG A 217 -33.24 -21.05 26.65
CA ARG A 217 -31.85 -21.42 26.31
C ARG A 217 -30.91 -20.23 26.34
N VAL A 218 -31.35 -19.00 25.99
CA VAL A 218 -30.52 -17.79 26.08
C VAL A 218 -30.14 -17.53 27.54
N PHE A 219 -31.14 -17.50 28.46
CA PHE A 219 -30.87 -17.27 29.88
C PHE A 219 -30.08 -18.43 30.52
N GLY A 220 -30.38 -19.65 30.19
CA GLY A 220 -29.60 -20.83 30.61
C GLY A 220 -28.15 -20.78 30.07
N GLY A 221 -27.98 -20.29 28.83
CA GLY A 221 -26.67 -20.07 28.25
C GLY A 221 -25.84 -19.03 29.00
N VAL A 222 -26.44 -17.90 29.36
CA VAL A 222 -25.80 -16.87 30.19
C VAL A 222 -25.36 -17.46 31.54
N GLY A 223 -26.25 -18.16 32.23
CA GLY A 223 -25.91 -18.83 33.50
C GLY A 223 -24.76 -19.84 33.36
N LEU A 224 -24.77 -20.67 32.31
CA LEU A 224 -23.73 -21.63 32.07
C LEU A 224 -22.39 -20.96 31.63
N ALA A 225 -22.43 -19.82 31.00
CA ALA A 225 -21.23 -19.05 30.68
C ALA A 225 -20.58 -18.41 31.92
N LEU A 226 -21.39 -17.97 32.85
CA LEU A 226 -20.92 -17.38 34.12
C LEU A 226 -20.45 -18.42 35.13
N ALA A 227 -21.00 -19.63 35.10
CA ALA A 227 -20.71 -20.66 36.11
C ALA A 227 -19.21 -21.00 36.23
N PRO A 228 -18.43 -21.24 35.15
CA PRO A 228 -16.97 -21.51 35.25
C PRO A 228 -16.20 -20.31 35.81
N VAL A 229 -16.58 -19.08 35.46
CA VAL A 229 -15.95 -17.85 35.97
C VAL A 229 -16.10 -17.71 37.46
N LEU A 230 -17.34 -17.91 37.95
CA LEU A 230 -17.67 -17.88 39.39
C LEU A 230 -16.96 -19.04 40.13
N ALA A 231 -17.00 -20.25 39.57
CA ALA A 231 -16.35 -21.42 40.17
C ALA A 231 -14.82 -21.25 40.28
N ALA A 232 -14.18 -20.68 39.24
CA ALA A 232 -12.74 -20.40 39.25
C ALA A 232 -12.38 -19.29 40.25
N GLY A 233 -13.20 -18.27 40.39
CA GLY A 233 -12.99 -17.15 41.32
C GLY A 233 -13.17 -17.48 42.79
N LEU A 234 -14.05 -18.45 43.10
CA LEU A 234 -14.47 -18.74 44.48
C LEU A 234 -13.30 -19.11 45.42
N PRO A 235 -12.31 -19.93 45.05
CA PRO A 235 -11.14 -20.23 45.92
C PRO A 235 -10.25 -19.02 46.22
N PHE A 236 -10.26 -18.01 45.35
CA PHE A 236 -9.39 -16.83 45.43
C PHE A 236 -10.03 -15.69 46.21
N PHE A 237 -11.32 -15.42 45.98
CA PHE A 237 -12.03 -14.25 46.54
C PHE A 237 -13.04 -14.58 47.63
N GLY A 238 -13.40 -15.87 47.84
CA GLY A 238 -14.45 -16.27 48.77
C GLY A 238 -15.84 -15.73 48.37
N TRP A 239 -16.92 -16.17 49.05
CA TRP A 239 -18.28 -15.80 48.69
C TRP A 239 -18.60 -14.31 48.79
N LYS A 240 -18.05 -13.63 49.82
CA LYS A 240 -18.41 -12.26 50.10
C LYS A 240 -17.90 -11.26 49.07
N ASN A 241 -16.71 -11.48 48.56
CA ASN A 241 -16.02 -10.56 47.62
C ASN A 241 -16.00 -11.08 46.18
N LEU A 242 -16.61 -12.21 45.86
CA LEU A 242 -16.51 -12.88 44.57
C LEU A 242 -16.85 -12.00 43.39
N ILE A 243 -18.03 -11.39 43.38
CA ILE A 243 -18.53 -10.59 42.26
C ILE A 243 -17.78 -9.27 42.15
N PRO A 244 -17.64 -8.45 43.23
CA PRO A 244 -16.87 -7.20 43.13
C PRO A 244 -15.44 -7.39 42.70
N SER A 245 -14.72 -8.40 43.24
CA SER A 245 -13.33 -8.65 42.91
C SER A 245 -13.14 -9.18 41.49
N LEU A 246 -14.04 -10.05 41.01
CA LEU A 246 -14.02 -10.49 39.61
C LEU A 246 -14.27 -9.32 38.66
N LEU A 247 -15.29 -8.49 38.91
CA LEU A 247 -15.59 -7.31 38.08
C LEU A 247 -14.40 -6.36 38.04
N ALA A 248 -13.82 -6.04 39.19
CA ALA A 248 -12.62 -5.19 39.27
C ALA A 248 -11.49 -5.79 38.41
N LYS A 249 -11.23 -7.10 38.56
CA LYS A 249 -10.15 -7.78 37.81
C LYS A 249 -10.33 -7.72 36.29
N TYR A 250 -11.56 -7.91 35.78
CA TYR A 250 -11.83 -7.81 34.36
C TYR A 250 -11.75 -6.36 33.84
N LEU A 251 -12.17 -5.37 34.63
CA LEU A 251 -12.09 -3.95 34.27
C LEU A 251 -10.64 -3.46 34.25
N ASP A 252 -9.84 -3.80 35.27
CA ASP A 252 -8.43 -3.42 35.36
C ASP A 252 -7.65 -3.92 34.15
N THR A 253 -7.85 -5.18 33.75
CA THR A 253 -7.16 -5.77 32.61
C THR A 253 -7.48 -5.05 31.29
N THR A 254 -8.68 -4.47 31.14
CA THR A 254 -9.06 -3.77 29.90
C THR A 254 -8.50 -2.35 29.80
N SER A 255 -8.05 -1.76 30.92
CA SER A 255 -7.50 -0.39 30.97
C SER A 255 -5.98 -0.31 31.06
N SER A 256 -5.29 -1.46 31.16
CA SER A 256 -3.85 -1.53 31.45
C SER A 256 -2.95 -1.02 30.34
N TYR A 257 -3.42 -0.98 29.11
CA TYR A 257 -2.59 -0.68 27.93
C TYR A 257 -3.25 0.34 26.99
N PRO A 258 -3.09 1.66 27.22
CA PRO A 258 -3.78 2.71 26.46
C PRO A 258 -3.11 3.05 25.13
N TYR A 259 -2.69 2.05 24.35
CA TYR A 259 -1.97 2.23 23.09
C TYR A 259 -2.79 1.76 21.88
N ALA A 260 -2.51 2.36 20.70
CA ALA A 260 -3.19 2.01 19.48
C ALA A 260 -3.00 0.53 19.12
N THR A 261 -1.78 -0.01 19.29
CA THR A 261 -1.50 -1.45 19.29
C THR A 261 -0.21 -1.72 20.07
N ILE A 262 -0.09 -2.92 20.64
CA ILE A 262 1.02 -3.33 21.48
C ILE A 262 1.70 -4.52 20.78
N ASN A 263 2.65 -4.20 19.91
CA ASN A 263 3.38 -5.17 19.09
C ASN A 263 2.48 -6.08 18.21
N ALA A 264 1.18 -5.81 18.08
CA ALA A 264 0.36 -6.51 17.11
C ALA A 264 0.53 -5.86 15.73
N PHE A 265 1.16 -6.56 14.79
CA PHE A 265 1.37 -6.09 13.42
C PHE A 265 0.09 -6.22 12.62
N ASN A 266 -0.88 -5.37 12.95
CA ASN A 266 -2.20 -5.28 12.36
C ASN A 266 -2.37 -3.97 11.56
N TRP A 267 -3.60 -3.59 11.21
CA TRP A 267 -3.91 -2.36 10.48
C TRP A 267 -3.38 -1.10 11.19
N PHE A 268 -3.45 -1.04 12.53
CA PHE A 268 -2.94 0.10 13.29
C PHE A 268 -1.42 0.20 13.21
N ALA A 269 -0.72 -0.91 13.37
CA ALA A 269 0.73 -0.96 13.21
C ALA A 269 1.15 -0.60 11.79
N ALA A 270 0.40 -1.07 10.78
CA ALA A 270 0.60 -0.72 9.37
C ALA A 270 0.49 0.79 9.09
N LEU A 271 -0.33 1.51 9.87
CA LEU A 271 -0.46 2.97 9.80
C LEU A 271 0.51 3.72 10.73
N GLY A 272 1.44 3.01 11.40
CA GLY A 272 2.42 3.61 12.31
C GLY A 272 1.93 3.80 13.74
N GLY A 273 0.85 3.13 14.15
CA GLY A 273 0.25 3.22 15.49
C GLY A 273 0.88 2.33 16.55
N ASN A 274 1.94 1.54 16.24
CA ASN A 274 2.56 0.67 17.24
C ASN A 274 3.14 1.50 18.41
N TRP A 275 2.70 1.20 19.65
CA TRP A 275 3.05 1.92 20.87
C TRP A 275 2.68 3.42 20.87
N GLN A 276 1.77 3.85 19.98
CA GLN A 276 1.25 5.22 20.01
C GLN A 276 0.09 5.35 20.98
N ASP A 277 0.06 6.45 21.74
CA ASP A 277 -1.02 6.74 22.67
C ASP A 277 -2.37 6.85 21.96
N LEU A 278 -3.43 6.36 22.58
CA LEU A 278 -4.78 6.34 22.02
C LEU A 278 -5.35 7.73 21.68
N SER A 279 -4.86 8.80 22.32
CA SER A 279 -5.27 10.18 22.05
C SER A 279 -4.67 10.73 20.75
N GLN A 280 -3.53 10.20 20.32
CA GLN A 280 -2.92 10.49 19.02
C GLN A 280 -3.69 9.83 17.89
N GLY A 281 -3.33 10.10 16.63
CA GLY A 281 -4.02 9.49 15.49
C GLY A 281 -3.26 9.58 14.18
N PRO A 282 -3.69 8.81 13.18
CA PRO A 282 -3.10 8.82 11.85
C PRO A 282 -3.41 10.12 11.08
N LEU A 283 -4.41 10.87 11.53
CA LEU A 283 -4.83 12.16 10.98
C LEU A 283 -5.10 13.14 12.13
N PRO A 284 -4.88 14.45 11.96
CA PRO A 284 -5.04 15.43 13.04
C PRO A 284 -6.42 15.47 13.71
N PHE A 285 -7.46 15.06 12.98
CA PHE A 285 -8.86 15.07 13.42
C PHE A 285 -9.39 13.67 13.84
N LEU A 286 -8.56 12.62 13.76
CA LEU A 286 -8.99 11.24 13.98
C LEU A 286 -8.03 10.51 14.93
N SER A 287 -8.40 10.41 16.20
CA SER A 287 -7.59 9.68 17.18
C SER A 287 -7.63 8.16 16.96
N TRP A 288 -6.58 7.46 17.40
CA TRP A 288 -6.52 5.99 17.37
C TRP A 288 -7.70 5.35 18.11
N LYS A 289 -8.11 5.96 19.24
CA LYS A 289 -9.28 5.51 20.01
C LYS A 289 -10.56 5.58 19.18
N THR A 290 -10.81 6.73 18.55
CA THR A 290 -12.00 6.94 17.71
C THR A 290 -12.02 5.99 16.53
N LEU A 291 -10.89 5.86 15.84
CA LEU A 291 -10.73 4.93 14.71
C LEU A 291 -11.01 3.48 15.15
N GLY A 292 -10.45 3.07 16.28
CA GLY A 292 -10.66 1.72 16.81
C GLY A 292 -12.12 1.43 17.16
N ILE A 293 -12.80 2.35 17.83
CA ILE A 293 -14.23 2.21 18.15
C ILE A 293 -15.07 2.13 16.88
N CYS A 294 -14.84 3.03 15.91
CA CYS A 294 -15.55 3.00 14.63
C CYS A 294 -15.35 1.65 13.91
N ASN A 295 -14.12 1.14 13.89
CA ASN A 295 -13.81 -0.14 13.27
C ASN A 295 -14.50 -1.32 13.98
N ILE A 296 -14.51 -1.35 15.31
CA ILE A 296 -15.23 -2.37 16.10
C ILE A 296 -16.72 -2.37 15.74
N VAL A 297 -17.33 -1.19 15.66
CA VAL A 297 -18.73 -1.03 15.27
C VAL A 297 -18.94 -1.55 13.84
N ILE A 298 -18.09 -1.16 12.89
CA ILE A 298 -18.16 -1.60 11.47
C ILE A 298 -18.07 -3.12 11.39
N ILE A 299 -17.07 -3.75 12.02
CA ILE A 299 -16.88 -5.22 11.98
C ILE A 299 -18.06 -5.93 12.63
N THR A 300 -18.62 -5.37 13.73
CA THR A 300 -19.82 -5.94 14.38
C THR A 300 -21.06 -5.82 13.49
N VAL A 301 -21.26 -4.69 12.83
CA VAL A 301 -22.34 -4.52 11.85
C VAL A 301 -22.19 -5.50 10.68
N LEU A 302 -20.97 -5.66 10.17
CA LEU A 302 -20.68 -6.63 9.11
C LEU A 302 -20.93 -8.09 9.57
N LEU A 303 -20.60 -8.43 10.82
CA LEU A 303 -20.93 -9.72 11.41
C LEU A 303 -22.46 -9.94 11.40
N VAL A 304 -23.24 -8.95 11.85
CA VAL A 304 -24.72 -9.07 11.88
C VAL A 304 -25.28 -9.21 10.46
N ILE A 305 -24.79 -8.40 9.50
CA ILE A 305 -25.20 -8.50 8.09
C ILE A 305 -24.89 -9.88 7.54
N LEU A 306 -23.67 -10.38 7.76
CA LEU A 306 -23.23 -11.70 7.29
C LEU A 306 -24.08 -12.81 7.92
N ALA A 307 -24.34 -12.71 9.22
CA ALA A 307 -25.16 -13.66 9.96
C ALA A 307 -26.60 -13.71 9.45
N VAL A 308 -27.26 -12.56 9.31
CA VAL A 308 -28.65 -12.48 8.80
C VAL A 308 -28.74 -12.96 7.36
N ARG A 309 -27.79 -12.59 6.51
CA ARG A 309 -27.75 -13.03 5.11
C ARG A 309 -27.50 -14.53 4.99
N SER A 310 -26.55 -15.08 5.75
CA SER A 310 -26.26 -16.51 5.77
C SER A 310 -27.40 -17.33 6.35
N TRP A 311 -28.06 -16.82 7.40
CA TRP A 311 -29.26 -17.44 8.00
C TRP A 311 -30.42 -17.51 7.00
N ARG A 312 -30.73 -16.38 6.31
CA ARG A 312 -31.76 -16.36 5.24
C ARG A 312 -31.42 -17.27 4.08
N ALA A 313 -30.15 -17.47 3.77
CA ALA A 313 -29.68 -18.36 2.72
C ALA A 313 -29.61 -19.83 3.13
N GLY A 314 -29.91 -20.17 4.38
CA GLY A 314 -29.77 -21.54 4.92
C GLY A 314 -28.33 -22.04 5.02
N ARG A 315 -27.34 -21.14 5.13
CA ARG A 315 -25.88 -21.42 5.16
C ARG A 315 -25.22 -20.82 6.38
N PHE A 316 -25.94 -20.67 7.45
CA PHE A 316 -25.44 -20.14 8.71
C PHE A 316 -24.35 -21.04 9.28
N SER A 317 -23.16 -20.50 9.51
CA SER A 317 -22.00 -21.23 10.03
C SER A 317 -21.33 -20.47 11.16
N PRO A 318 -21.58 -20.86 12.42
CA PRO A 318 -20.92 -20.29 13.59
C PRO A 318 -19.39 -20.27 13.52
N LEU A 319 -18.77 -21.34 12.99
CA LEU A 319 -17.32 -21.42 12.81
C LEU A 319 -16.78 -20.32 11.89
N LEU A 320 -17.43 -20.13 10.76
CA LEU A 320 -16.97 -19.14 9.77
C LEU A 320 -17.25 -17.71 10.22
N LEU A 321 -18.35 -17.47 10.94
CA LEU A 321 -18.66 -16.20 11.58
C LEU A 321 -17.65 -15.87 12.68
N ALA A 322 -17.26 -16.86 13.49
CA ALA A 322 -16.24 -16.70 14.52
C ALA A 322 -14.87 -16.39 13.93
N ALA A 323 -14.45 -17.12 12.89
CA ALA A 323 -13.21 -16.85 12.17
C ALA A 323 -13.18 -15.43 11.60
N PHE A 324 -14.26 -15.01 10.91
CA PHE A 324 -14.40 -13.66 10.37
C PHE A 324 -14.28 -12.59 11.45
N TYR A 325 -15.02 -12.76 12.55
CA TYR A 325 -15.10 -11.73 13.59
C TYR A 325 -13.83 -11.63 14.42
N THR A 326 -13.26 -12.75 14.87
CA THR A 326 -12.05 -12.75 15.72
C THR A 326 -10.83 -12.21 14.96
N VAL A 327 -10.64 -12.61 13.71
CA VAL A 327 -9.56 -12.04 12.87
C VAL A 327 -9.85 -10.57 12.58
N GLY A 328 -11.12 -10.20 12.27
CA GLY A 328 -11.49 -8.81 11.99
C GLY A 328 -11.27 -7.87 13.17
N ILE A 329 -11.55 -8.31 14.39
CA ILE A 329 -11.26 -7.56 15.62
C ILE A 329 -9.75 -7.42 15.82
N PHE A 330 -8.96 -8.49 15.63
CA PHE A 330 -7.50 -8.40 15.69
C PHE A 330 -6.96 -7.38 14.69
N THR A 331 -7.44 -7.45 13.44
CA THR A 331 -6.98 -6.58 12.34
C THR A 331 -7.31 -5.10 12.60
N PHE A 332 -8.53 -4.80 13.04
CA PHE A 332 -9.10 -3.44 13.02
C PHE A 332 -9.44 -2.85 14.39
N SER A 333 -9.15 -3.52 15.49
CA SER A 333 -9.34 -2.95 16.84
C SER A 333 -8.03 -2.39 17.40
N HIS A 334 -8.16 -1.40 18.29
CA HIS A 334 -7.05 -0.89 19.11
C HIS A 334 -6.75 -1.82 20.30
N CYS A 335 -5.65 -1.57 21.01
CA CYS A 335 -5.19 -2.32 22.20
C CYS A 335 -4.97 -3.82 21.94
N MET A 336 -4.52 -4.20 20.72
CA MET A 336 -4.25 -5.58 20.37
C MET A 336 -2.81 -5.97 20.67
N HIS A 337 -2.61 -7.19 21.17
CA HIS A 337 -1.30 -7.83 21.35
C HIS A 337 -1.02 -8.81 20.19
N GLU A 338 0.25 -9.05 19.92
CA GLU A 338 0.78 -9.88 18.83
C GLU A 338 0.18 -11.30 18.77
N ARG A 339 -0.08 -11.91 19.91
CA ARG A 339 -0.56 -13.31 20.06
C ARG A 339 -2.07 -13.49 19.92
N TYR A 340 -2.84 -12.39 19.92
CA TYR A 340 -4.31 -12.48 19.83
C TYR A 340 -4.84 -13.07 18.52
N LEU A 341 -3.97 -13.17 17.50
CA LEU A 341 -4.29 -13.80 16.21
C LEU A 341 -4.37 -15.34 16.28
N VAL A 342 -3.77 -16.00 17.28
CA VAL A 342 -3.70 -17.48 17.41
C VAL A 342 -5.09 -18.14 17.31
N LEU A 343 -6.05 -17.64 18.08
CA LEU A 343 -7.44 -18.14 18.02
C LEU A 343 -8.05 -17.99 16.62
N GLY A 344 -7.83 -16.83 15.99
CA GLY A 344 -8.34 -16.53 14.65
C GLY A 344 -7.83 -17.53 13.62
N VAL A 345 -6.53 -17.81 13.61
CA VAL A 345 -5.91 -18.78 12.68
C VAL A 345 -6.50 -20.18 12.87
N LEU A 346 -6.62 -20.64 14.11
CA LEU A 346 -7.19 -21.96 14.40
C LEU A 346 -8.65 -22.07 13.95
N LEU A 347 -9.46 -21.01 14.12
CA LEU A 347 -10.84 -20.95 13.62
C LEU A 347 -10.91 -20.97 12.08
N VAL A 348 -9.97 -20.31 11.40
CA VAL A 348 -9.87 -20.36 9.92
C VAL A 348 -9.53 -21.77 9.46
N LEU A 349 -8.59 -22.45 10.11
CA LEU A 349 -8.24 -23.86 9.78
C LEU A 349 -9.40 -24.81 10.04
N LEU A 350 -10.15 -24.60 11.11
CA LEU A 350 -11.35 -25.38 11.41
C LEU A 350 -12.44 -25.12 10.34
N SER A 351 -12.61 -23.88 9.91
CA SER A 351 -13.52 -23.50 8.81
C SER A 351 -13.08 -24.11 7.48
N ALA A 352 -11.76 -24.17 7.21
CA ALA A 352 -11.21 -24.85 6.05
C ALA A 352 -11.50 -26.36 6.05
N ALA A 353 -11.43 -27.02 7.23
CA ALA A 353 -11.81 -28.42 7.40
C ALA A 353 -13.33 -28.65 7.15
N ARG A 354 -14.17 -27.68 7.52
CA ARG A 354 -15.64 -27.74 7.37
C ARG A 354 -16.08 -27.50 5.93
N TRP A 355 -15.51 -26.47 5.27
CA TRP A 355 -15.99 -25.99 3.97
C TRP A 355 -15.16 -26.48 2.78
N ASN A 356 -13.92 -26.98 3.01
CA ASN A 356 -12.99 -27.45 1.98
C ASN A 356 -12.79 -26.44 0.83
N ASP A 357 -12.62 -25.15 1.17
CA ASP A 357 -12.46 -24.07 0.20
C ASP A 357 -11.00 -23.60 0.15
N ILE A 358 -10.41 -23.56 -1.07
CA ILE A 358 -8.99 -23.21 -1.27
C ILE A 358 -8.63 -21.81 -0.76
N ARG A 359 -9.59 -20.89 -0.75
CA ARG A 359 -9.38 -19.52 -0.27
C ARG A 359 -9.21 -19.46 1.25
N LEU A 360 -9.90 -20.35 2.00
CA LEU A 360 -9.72 -20.51 3.44
C LEU A 360 -8.33 -21.07 3.77
N TYR A 361 -7.79 -21.96 2.92
CA TYR A 361 -6.40 -22.42 3.06
C TYR A 361 -5.42 -21.28 2.83
N GLY A 362 -5.66 -20.46 1.78
CA GLY A 362 -4.85 -19.29 1.50
C GLY A 362 -4.88 -18.26 2.62
N ALA A 363 -6.06 -17.93 3.16
CA ALA A 363 -6.21 -17.05 4.30
C ALA A 363 -5.53 -17.60 5.56
N GLY A 364 -5.74 -18.89 5.88
CA GLY A 364 -5.11 -19.54 7.02
C GLY A 364 -3.58 -19.58 6.92
N PHE A 365 -3.03 -19.81 5.73
CA PHE A 365 -1.58 -19.75 5.49
C PHE A 365 -1.06 -18.32 5.65
N GLY A 366 -1.71 -17.33 5.03
CA GLY A 366 -1.31 -15.93 5.13
C GLY A 366 -1.31 -15.42 6.57
N LEU A 367 -2.41 -15.64 7.31
CA LEU A 367 -2.53 -15.25 8.71
C LEU A 367 -1.55 -15.99 9.63
N SER A 368 -1.28 -17.28 9.36
CA SER A 368 -0.28 -18.05 10.12
C SER A 368 1.13 -17.53 9.90
N LEU A 369 1.47 -17.17 8.65
CA LEU A 369 2.79 -16.63 8.32
C LEU A 369 2.98 -15.23 8.91
N THR A 370 2.00 -14.35 8.76
CA THR A 370 2.07 -12.98 9.30
C THR A 370 2.11 -12.97 10.82
N GLY A 371 1.30 -13.79 11.48
CA GLY A 371 1.35 -13.94 12.93
C GLY A 371 2.69 -14.53 13.43
N PHE A 372 3.26 -15.50 12.73
CA PHE A 372 4.59 -16.03 13.06
C PHE A 372 5.68 -14.96 12.91
N LEU A 373 5.69 -14.22 11.80
CA LEU A 373 6.65 -13.12 11.57
C LEU A 373 6.51 -12.05 12.66
N ASN A 374 5.29 -11.74 13.06
CA ASN A 374 5.03 -10.83 14.17
C ASN A 374 5.65 -11.33 15.48
N LEU A 375 5.32 -12.54 15.93
CA LEU A 375 5.86 -13.12 17.17
C LEU A 375 7.37 -13.26 17.12
N ALA A 376 7.93 -13.77 16.01
CA ALA A 376 9.35 -13.98 15.85
C ALA A 376 10.14 -12.66 15.91
N THR A 377 9.63 -11.61 15.28
CA THR A 377 10.23 -10.27 15.35
C THR A 377 10.23 -9.74 16.76
N VAL A 378 9.09 -9.78 17.46
CA VAL A 378 9.00 -9.31 18.84
C VAL A 378 9.92 -10.12 19.76
N TYR A 379 9.94 -11.44 19.60
CA TYR A 379 10.81 -12.32 20.42
C TYR A 379 12.30 -12.05 20.20
N SER A 380 12.72 -11.76 18.96
CA SER A 380 14.12 -11.49 18.64
C SER A 380 14.64 -10.16 19.19
N LEU A 381 13.74 -9.23 19.51
CA LEU A 381 14.07 -7.90 20.04
C LEU A 381 14.13 -7.87 21.58
N VAL A 382 13.66 -8.92 22.26
CA VAL A 382 13.73 -9.02 23.73
C VAL A 382 15.16 -9.30 24.16
N GLY A 383 15.70 -8.46 25.06
CA GLY A 383 17.05 -8.59 25.59
C GLY A 383 18.16 -7.89 24.78
N SER A 384 17.81 -7.18 23.71
CA SER A 384 18.71 -6.19 23.13
C SER A 384 18.65 -4.91 23.98
N ASP A 385 19.79 -4.35 24.35
CA ASP A 385 19.89 -3.08 25.10
C ASP A 385 19.31 -1.88 24.33
N ASP A 386 18.84 -2.10 23.13
CA ASP A 386 18.25 -1.12 22.23
C ASP A 386 16.71 -1.13 22.31
N GLU A 387 16.12 -0.57 23.38
CA GLU A 387 14.71 -0.18 23.39
C GLU A 387 14.34 0.69 22.16
N TRP A 388 15.33 1.35 21.59
CA TRP A 388 15.24 2.18 20.37
C TRP A 388 14.98 1.34 19.10
N LEU A 389 15.44 0.10 19.02
CA LEU A 389 15.19 -0.84 17.91
C LEU A 389 13.70 -1.20 17.76
N PHE A 390 12.91 -1.13 18.83
CA PHE A 390 11.46 -1.27 18.75
C PHE A 390 10.79 -0.18 17.89
N SER A 391 11.41 0.99 17.75
CA SER A 391 10.83 2.12 17.01
C SER A 391 11.32 2.24 15.56
N ALA A 392 12.56 1.92 15.24
CA ALA A 392 13.15 2.19 13.92
C ALA A 392 13.35 0.95 13.04
N ALA A 393 14.09 -0.07 13.47
CA ALA A 393 14.40 -1.23 12.63
C ALA A 393 13.21 -2.19 12.42
N SER A 394 12.23 -2.21 13.33
CA SER A 394 11.01 -2.99 13.20
C SER A 394 9.92 -2.30 12.36
N ARG A 395 10.06 -1.02 12.03
CA ARG A 395 9.00 -0.23 11.40
C ARG A 395 8.63 -0.76 10.02
N GLU A 396 9.59 -1.09 9.19
CA GLU A 396 9.34 -1.61 7.85
C GLU A 396 8.69 -3.00 7.90
N VAL A 397 9.20 -3.90 8.75
CA VAL A 397 8.63 -5.22 8.98
C VAL A 397 7.22 -5.11 9.55
N THR A 398 7.01 -4.22 10.52
CA THR A 398 5.71 -3.92 11.13
C THR A 398 4.68 -3.49 10.09
N ILE A 399 5.05 -2.55 9.21
CA ILE A 399 4.19 -2.05 8.14
C ILE A 399 3.87 -3.17 7.14
N LEU A 400 4.90 -3.88 6.64
CA LEU A 400 4.73 -4.93 5.65
C LEU A 400 3.85 -6.07 6.18
N VAL A 401 4.14 -6.56 7.37
CA VAL A 401 3.40 -7.67 8.00
C VAL A 401 1.96 -7.24 8.31
N GLY A 402 1.74 -6.01 8.80
CA GLY A 402 0.40 -5.50 9.10
C GLY A 402 -0.49 -5.38 7.85
N PHE A 403 0.08 -4.94 6.71
CA PHE A 403 -0.68 -4.94 5.45
C PHE A 403 -0.91 -6.34 4.88
N ALA A 404 0.07 -7.24 4.99
CA ALA A 404 -0.09 -8.63 4.55
C ALA A 404 -1.17 -9.35 5.39
N GLU A 405 -1.21 -9.10 6.70
CA GLU A 405 -2.24 -9.59 7.61
C GLU A 405 -3.62 -9.04 7.22
N THR A 406 -3.73 -7.73 7.01
CA THR A 406 -4.97 -7.08 6.54
C THR A 406 -5.45 -7.66 5.21
N ALA A 407 -4.56 -7.91 4.25
CA ALA A 407 -4.90 -8.55 2.99
C ALA A 407 -5.41 -10.00 3.18
N ALA A 408 -4.79 -10.76 4.10
CA ALA A 408 -5.25 -12.11 4.44
C ALA A 408 -6.63 -12.09 5.12
N PHE A 409 -6.90 -11.10 5.98
CA PHE A 409 -8.25 -10.88 6.53
C PHE A 409 -9.27 -10.54 5.44
N LEU A 410 -8.95 -9.63 4.52
CA LEU A 410 -9.86 -9.30 3.40
C LEU A 410 -10.18 -10.53 2.55
N LEU A 411 -9.19 -11.39 2.29
CA LEU A 411 -9.41 -12.69 1.62
C LEU A 411 -10.38 -13.56 2.42
N LEU A 412 -10.24 -13.64 3.73
CA LEU A 412 -11.16 -14.36 4.63
C LEU A 412 -12.57 -13.75 4.59
N ALA A 413 -12.70 -12.43 4.71
CA ALA A 413 -13.99 -11.72 4.73
C ALA A 413 -14.77 -11.94 3.42
N PHE A 414 -14.12 -11.75 2.28
CA PHE A 414 -14.73 -12.00 0.98
C PHE A 414 -15.08 -13.47 0.76
N THR A 415 -14.27 -14.40 1.29
CA THR A 415 -14.54 -15.83 1.22
C THR A 415 -15.73 -16.20 2.08
N ALA A 416 -15.81 -15.67 3.31
CA ALA A 416 -16.96 -15.88 4.19
C ALA A 416 -18.26 -15.38 3.54
N TRP A 417 -18.23 -14.19 2.91
CA TRP A 417 -19.36 -13.67 2.15
C TRP A 417 -19.74 -14.57 0.96
N ALA A 418 -18.74 -15.01 0.18
CA ALA A 418 -18.97 -15.87 -0.99
C ALA A 418 -19.59 -17.21 -0.59
N ILE A 419 -19.13 -17.83 0.48
CA ILE A 419 -19.66 -19.11 0.98
C ILE A 419 -21.05 -18.91 1.58
N CYS A 420 -21.18 -18.00 2.56
CA CYS A 420 -22.41 -17.85 3.35
C CYS A 420 -23.55 -17.22 2.56
N CYS A 421 -23.28 -16.19 1.73
CA CYS A 421 -24.34 -15.43 1.07
C CYS A 421 -24.58 -15.86 -0.38
N GLN A 422 -23.55 -16.32 -1.10
CA GLN A 422 -23.65 -16.64 -2.53
C GLN A 422 -23.60 -18.14 -2.84
N GLY A 423 -23.14 -18.97 -1.90
CA GLY A 423 -22.98 -20.43 -2.08
C GLY A 423 -21.84 -20.80 -3.02
N GLY A 424 -20.91 -19.87 -3.26
CA GLY A 424 -19.75 -20.10 -4.11
C GLY A 424 -18.61 -20.77 -3.33
N ILE A 425 -18.49 -22.10 -3.42
CA ILE A 425 -17.40 -22.89 -2.84
C ILE A 425 -16.40 -23.22 -3.94
N SER A 426 -15.10 -23.09 -3.62
CA SER A 426 -13.97 -23.45 -4.51
C SER A 426 -13.19 -24.62 -3.91
N PRO A 427 -13.63 -25.88 -4.09
CA PRO A 427 -13.05 -27.03 -3.41
C PRO A 427 -11.61 -27.29 -3.85
N LEU A 428 -10.74 -27.66 -2.89
CA LEU A 428 -9.33 -28.00 -3.12
C LEU A 428 -9.17 -29.24 -4.02
N GLN A 429 -10.08 -30.22 -3.86
CA GLN A 429 -10.17 -31.40 -4.73
C GLN A 429 -11.62 -31.57 -5.18
N LYS A 430 -11.83 -31.71 -6.49
CA LYS A 430 -13.12 -32.20 -6.98
C LYS A 430 -13.27 -33.67 -6.58
N SER A 431 -14.42 -34.00 -5.98
CA SER A 431 -14.81 -35.41 -5.79
C SER A 431 -14.80 -36.14 -7.14
N ALA A 432 -14.23 -37.36 -7.16
CA ALA A 432 -14.06 -38.16 -8.36
C ALA A 432 -15.42 -38.70 -8.89
N GLY A 433 -16.41 -37.85 -9.07
CA GLY A 433 -17.76 -38.21 -9.51
C GLY A 433 -18.61 -37.09 -10.06
N GLU A 434 -18.21 -35.83 -9.83
CA GLU A 434 -18.85 -34.69 -10.47
C GLU A 434 -18.06 -34.28 -11.72
N GLY A 435 -18.76 -34.41 -12.84
CA GLY A 435 -18.28 -34.33 -14.22
C GLY A 435 -17.05 -33.45 -14.42
N ALA A 436 -16.17 -33.96 -15.26
CA ALA A 436 -14.99 -33.23 -15.72
C ALA A 436 -15.29 -31.74 -15.79
N ARG A 437 -14.40 -30.92 -15.21
CA ARG A 437 -14.39 -29.48 -15.53
C ARG A 437 -14.63 -29.42 -17.02
N PRO A 438 -15.56 -28.59 -17.52
CA PRO A 438 -15.52 -28.32 -18.95
C PRO A 438 -14.03 -28.05 -19.21
N PRO A 439 -13.36 -28.78 -20.12
CA PRO A 439 -11.94 -28.60 -20.40
C PRO A 439 -11.81 -27.11 -20.55
N LEU A 440 -10.84 -26.49 -19.83
CA LEU A 440 -10.54 -25.08 -19.98
C LEU A 440 -10.75 -24.76 -21.44
N SER A 441 -11.88 -24.16 -21.74
CA SER A 441 -12.57 -24.07 -23.03
C SER A 441 -11.68 -24.57 -24.17
N ARG A 442 -12.19 -25.53 -25.00
CA ARG A 442 -11.56 -26.02 -26.24
C ARG A 442 -10.47 -25.09 -26.68
N PRO A 443 -9.26 -25.55 -27.06
CA PRO A 443 -8.21 -24.67 -27.50
C PRO A 443 -8.89 -23.55 -28.27
N CYS A 444 -8.70 -22.31 -27.83
CA CYS A 444 -9.32 -21.18 -28.49
C CYS A 444 -8.62 -21.10 -29.84
N THR A 445 -9.14 -21.88 -30.80
CA THR A 445 -8.58 -22.02 -32.16
C THR A 445 -8.76 -20.71 -32.93
N SER A 446 -9.51 -19.78 -32.36
CA SER A 446 -9.52 -18.38 -32.78
C SER A 446 -9.71 -17.53 -31.52
N ALA A 447 -8.65 -16.82 -31.08
CA ALA A 447 -8.90 -15.66 -30.22
C ALA A 447 -9.84 -14.75 -30.99
N PRO A 448 -10.93 -14.26 -30.38
CA PRO A 448 -11.76 -13.30 -31.05
C PRO A 448 -10.84 -12.15 -31.48
N SER A 449 -10.77 -11.89 -32.78
CA SER A 449 -9.92 -10.84 -33.37
C SER A 449 -10.26 -9.49 -32.73
N GLN A 450 -9.26 -8.62 -32.58
CA GLN A 450 -9.53 -7.24 -32.22
C GLN A 450 -10.45 -6.63 -33.29
N PRO A 451 -11.51 -5.87 -32.91
CA PRO A 451 -12.36 -5.22 -33.90
C PRO A 451 -11.50 -4.32 -34.80
N ALA A 452 -11.82 -4.30 -36.10
CA ALA A 452 -11.14 -3.41 -37.03
C ALA A 452 -11.33 -1.94 -36.62
N TRP A 453 -10.30 -1.13 -36.84
CA TRP A 453 -10.38 0.31 -36.61
C TRP A 453 -11.26 0.96 -37.67
N THR A 454 -12.38 1.56 -37.27
CA THR A 454 -13.22 2.33 -38.17
C THR A 454 -12.63 3.71 -38.45
N ARG A 455 -13.01 4.33 -39.60
CA ARG A 455 -12.58 5.71 -39.92
C ARG A 455 -13.02 6.69 -38.82
N ARG A 456 -14.26 6.54 -38.33
CA ARG A 456 -14.82 7.40 -37.26
C ARG A 456 -14.02 7.26 -35.94
N GLU A 457 -13.62 6.04 -35.58
CA GLU A 457 -12.83 5.79 -34.38
C GLU A 457 -11.44 6.43 -34.48
N ARG A 458 -10.75 6.28 -35.64
CA ARG A 458 -9.44 6.92 -35.87
C ARG A 458 -9.53 8.44 -35.81
N LEU A 459 -10.57 9.02 -36.42
CA LEU A 459 -10.82 10.45 -36.37
C LEU A 459 -11.08 10.93 -34.92
N ALA A 460 -11.94 10.21 -34.16
CA ALA A 460 -12.22 10.55 -32.77
C ALA A 460 -10.96 10.50 -31.90
N LEU A 461 -10.11 9.48 -32.11
CA LEU A 461 -8.82 9.37 -31.42
C LEU A 461 -7.90 10.56 -31.75
N LEU A 462 -7.79 10.90 -33.04
CA LEU A 462 -6.99 12.03 -33.49
C LEU A 462 -7.49 13.35 -32.90
N VAL A 463 -8.80 13.60 -32.96
CA VAL A 463 -9.43 14.83 -32.44
C VAL A 463 -9.22 14.92 -30.93
N LEU A 464 -9.44 13.84 -30.19
CA LEU A 464 -9.23 13.83 -28.74
C LEU A 464 -7.76 14.10 -28.39
N THR A 465 -6.82 13.45 -29.10
CA THR A 465 -5.39 13.66 -28.88
C THR A 465 -4.98 15.10 -29.21
N ALA A 466 -5.44 15.64 -30.35
CA ALA A 466 -5.16 17.01 -30.75
C ALA A 466 -5.74 18.04 -29.77
N ALA A 467 -6.99 17.84 -29.31
CA ALA A 467 -7.61 18.69 -28.30
C ALA A 467 -6.87 18.63 -26.96
N THR A 468 -6.49 17.44 -26.53
CA THR A 468 -5.68 17.26 -25.30
C THR A 468 -4.32 17.96 -25.43
N ALA A 469 -3.64 17.80 -26.55
CA ALA A 469 -2.39 18.50 -26.82
C ALA A 469 -2.57 20.01 -26.80
N ALA A 470 -3.57 20.52 -27.52
CA ALA A 470 -3.84 21.97 -27.57
C ALA A 470 -4.07 22.56 -26.15
N ILE A 471 -4.88 21.90 -25.31
CA ILE A 471 -5.13 22.35 -23.93
C ILE A 471 -3.86 22.22 -23.08
N SER A 472 -3.05 21.16 -23.26
CA SER A 472 -1.84 20.94 -22.47
C SER A 472 -0.70 21.91 -22.86
N PHE A 473 -0.60 22.30 -24.13
CA PHE A 473 0.39 23.26 -24.61
C PHE A 473 -0.04 24.73 -24.44
N ALA A 474 -1.31 25.01 -24.21
CA ALA A 474 -1.80 26.37 -24.00
C ALA A 474 -1.17 27.00 -22.75
N CYS A 475 -0.55 28.17 -22.88
CA CYS A 475 0.13 28.87 -21.79
C CYS A 475 1.10 27.96 -21.02
N LEU A 476 1.90 27.15 -21.72
CA LEU A 476 2.86 26.22 -21.13
C LEU A 476 4.07 26.95 -20.52
N GLY A 477 4.57 27.96 -21.18
CA GLY A 477 5.71 28.75 -20.80
C GLY A 477 6.03 29.81 -21.85
N SER A 478 6.85 30.79 -21.50
CA SER A 478 7.39 31.77 -22.45
C SER A 478 8.23 31.04 -23.50
N MET A 479 8.16 31.54 -24.73
CA MET A 479 9.04 31.15 -25.84
C MET A 479 10.32 31.98 -25.86
N THR A 480 10.40 33.02 -25.03
CA THR A 480 11.54 33.96 -24.90
C THR A 480 12.10 33.86 -23.48
N ALA A 481 13.38 33.86 -23.37
CA ALA A 481 14.18 33.99 -22.14
C ALA A 481 15.59 34.38 -22.52
N PRO A 482 16.37 35.03 -21.64
CA PRO A 482 17.79 35.31 -21.88
C PRO A 482 18.57 34.03 -22.21
N GLN A 483 19.45 34.09 -23.22
CA GLN A 483 20.18 32.91 -23.72
C GLN A 483 21.72 33.09 -23.57
N ASN A 484 22.21 34.30 -23.36
CA ASN A 484 23.63 34.65 -23.37
C ASN A 484 24.14 34.91 -21.94
N PRO A 485 24.69 33.92 -21.20
CA PRO A 485 25.15 34.17 -19.83
C PRO A 485 26.50 34.84 -19.79
N LEU A 486 26.66 35.78 -18.85
CA LEU A 486 27.98 36.11 -18.33
C LEU A 486 28.46 34.93 -17.47
N ASP A 487 29.43 34.17 -17.96
CA ASP A 487 29.94 32.98 -17.28
C ASP A 487 31.15 33.33 -16.41
N ALA A 488 30.93 33.34 -15.10
CA ALA A 488 31.97 33.57 -14.08
C ALA A 488 32.21 32.33 -13.20
N ILE A 489 31.78 31.11 -13.64
CA ILE A 489 32.03 29.88 -12.87
C ILE A 489 33.53 29.68 -12.66
N GLY A 490 33.93 29.54 -11.38
CA GLY A 490 35.35 29.45 -10.99
C GLY A 490 36.19 30.70 -11.17
N THR A 491 35.55 31.83 -11.53
CA THR A 491 36.23 33.13 -11.79
C THR A 491 35.41 34.28 -11.20
N VAL A 492 35.96 35.50 -11.36
CA VAL A 492 35.27 36.76 -11.04
C VAL A 492 35.21 37.60 -12.32
N GLN A 493 34.05 38.06 -12.69
CA GLN A 493 33.81 38.93 -13.84
C GLN A 493 33.21 40.24 -13.35
N THR A 494 33.63 41.33 -13.99
CA THR A 494 33.21 42.69 -13.62
C THR A 494 32.68 43.41 -14.86
N VAL A 495 31.47 43.98 -14.76
CA VAL A 495 30.80 44.70 -15.83
C VAL A 495 30.37 46.08 -15.32
N THR A 496 30.66 47.15 -16.09
CA THR A 496 30.22 48.51 -15.77
C THR A 496 29.02 48.89 -16.59
N VAL A 497 28.04 49.55 -15.94
CA VAL A 497 26.76 49.96 -16.55
C VAL A 497 26.31 51.30 -16.04
N THR A 498 25.72 52.12 -16.91
CA THR A 498 25.21 53.46 -16.53
C THR A 498 23.73 53.55 -16.97
N PRO A 499 22.76 53.65 -16.02
CA PRO A 499 21.34 53.84 -16.32
C PRO A 499 21.05 55.24 -16.84
N TRP A 500 20.07 55.32 -17.78
CA TRP A 500 19.68 56.62 -18.37
C TRP A 500 18.62 57.35 -17.51
N GLU A 501 17.93 56.62 -16.63
CA GLU A 501 16.89 57.11 -15.73
C GLU A 501 17.12 56.60 -14.30
N ASP A 502 16.46 57.23 -13.33
CA ASP A 502 16.49 56.77 -11.95
C ASP A 502 15.83 55.39 -11.81
N SER A 503 16.55 54.42 -11.24
CA SER A 503 16.06 53.07 -11.02
C SER A 503 15.32 52.93 -9.67
N ALA A 504 14.24 52.12 -9.66
CA ALA A 504 13.50 51.76 -8.48
C ALA A 504 13.55 50.24 -8.19
N GLU A 505 13.69 49.41 -9.22
CA GLU A 505 13.79 47.96 -9.10
C GLU A 505 14.97 47.43 -9.92
N LEU A 506 15.62 46.40 -9.36
CA LEU A 506 16.58 45.54 -10.06
C LEU A 506 15.97 44.15 -10.25
N TRP A 507 15.96 43.67 -11.48
CA TRP A 507 15.56 42.31 -11.83
C TRP A 507 16.79 41.49 -12.21
N VAL A 508 16.88 40.25 -11.77
CA VAL A 508 18.01 39.34 -11.96
C VAL A 508 17.53 37.99 -12.48
N TYR A 509 18.13 37.53 -13.58
CA TYR A 509 17.92 36.19 -14.13
C TYR A 509 19.23 35.38 -14.03
N PRO A 510 19.41 34.60 -12.94
CA PRO A 510 20.62 33.81 -12.75
C PRO A 510 20.53 32.49 -13.55
N GLY A 511 21.70 31.95 -13.91
CA GLY A 511 21.86 30.60 -14.45
C GLY A 511 22.38 29.64 -13.40
N ILE A 512 23.42 28.89 -13.76
CA ILE A 512 24.06 27.91 -12.89
C ILE A 512 24.94 28.63 -11.85
N SER A 513 24.87 28.20 -10.61
CA SER A 513 25.75 28.61 -9.53
C SER A 513 25.88 27.53 -8.47
N ASP A 514 27.09 27.40 -7.93
CA ASP A 514 27.41 26.54 -6.79
C ASP A 514 28.04 27.39 -5.65
N GLY A 515 27.23 28.33 -5.14
CA GLY A 515 27.64 29.23 -4.06
C GLY A 515 28.38 30.48 -4.56
N GLY A 516 27.91 31.05 -5.67
CA GLY A 516 28.41 32.30 -6.21
C GLY A 516 27.68 33.53 -5.68
N SER A 517 28.10 34.73 -6.12
CA SER A 517 27.44 35.97 -5.72
C SER A 517 27.39 37.02 -6.84
N LEU A 518 26.35 37.85 -6.78
CA LEU A 518 26.23 39.09 -7.56
C LEU A 518 26.30 40.28 -6.59
N ARG A 519 27.25 41.20 -6.84
CA ARG A 519 27.39 42.43 -6.07
C ARG A 519 27.40 43.65 -7.02
N ILE A 520 26.75 44.74 -6.63
CA ILE A 520 26.70 45.96 -7.41
C ILE A 520 27.21 47.10 -6.54
N TYR A 521 28.18 47.84 -7.06
CA TYR A 521 28.83 48.97 -6.40
C TYR A 521 28.57 50.27 -7.16
N ASP A 522 28.63 51.42 -6.47
CA ASP A 522 28.63 52.74 -7.06
C ASP A 522 30.05 53.16 -7.51
N GLU A 523 30.19 54.35 -8.10
CA GLU A 523 31.49 54.94 -8.51
C GLU A 523 32.45 55.11 -7.35
N ALA A 524 31.97 55.32 -6.14
CA ALA A 524 32.76 55.45 -4.94
C ALA A 524 33.19 54.12 -4.31
N GLY A 525 32.77 53.02 -4.87
CA GLY A 525 33.01 51.67 -4.36
C GLY A 525 32.09 51.23 -3.20
N ASN A 526 31.00 51.98 -2.95
CA ASN A 526 30.01 51.55 -1.95
C ASN A 526 29.16 50.43 -2.48
N LEU A 527 28.90 49.41 -1.67
CA LEU A 527 28.03 48.28 -2.02
C LEU A 527 26.57 48.73 -2.00
N LEU A 528 25.90 48.71 -3.15
CA LEU A 528 24.46 49.02 -3.32
C LEU A 528 23.58 47.79 -3.25
N TYR A 529 24.09 46.65 -3.74
CA TYR A 529 23.35 45.40 -3.78
C TYR A 529 24.27 44.19 -3.63
N GLN A 530 23.78 43.17 -2.90
CA GLN A 530 24.45 41.88 -2.82
C GLN A 530 23.42 40.78 -2.78
N LYS A 531 23.63 39.74 -3.57
CA LYS A 531 22.81 38.48 -3.58
C LYS A 531 23.71 37.28 -3.71
N GLU A 532 23.54 36.33 -2.79
CA GLU A 532 24.08 35.00 -2.93
C GLU A 532 23.27 34.22 -3.99
N LEU A 533 23.98 33.72 -4.99
CA LEU A 533 23.39 32.90 -6.05
C LEU A 533 23.61 31.42 -5.71
N ASN A 534 22.53 30.68 -5.59
CA ASN A 534 22.57 29.29 -5.20
C ASN A 534 21.64 28.44 -6.09
N TYR A 535 21.61 27.14 -5.81
CA TYR A 535 20.83 26.15 -6.57
C TYR A 535 19.30 26.30 -6.45
N SER A 536 18.79 27.16 -5.59
CA SER A 536 17.35 27.25 -5.32
C SER A 536 16.58 28.11 -6.33
N THR A 537 17.25 28.96 -7.09
CA THR A 537 16.61 29.88 -8.03
C THR A 537 17.27 29.97 -9.41
N PRO A 538 17.81 28.86 -9.99
CA PRO A 538 18.37 28.92 -11.34
C PRO A 538 17.25 29.20 -12.35
N PHE A 539 17.55 29.91 -13.41
CA PHE A 539 16.65 30.23 -14.51
C PHE A 539 15.28 30.76 -14.04
N SER A 540 15.32 31.61 -13.03
CA SER A 540 14.13 32.20 -12.42
C SER A 540 14.31 33.69 -12.18
N TRP A 541 13.43 34.51 -12.72
CA TRP A 541 13.46 35.94 -12.46
C TRP A 541 13.20 36.23 -10.99
N THR A 542 14.04 37.11 -10.44
CA THR A 542 13.85 37.67 -9.10
C THR A 542 13.96 39.19 -9.16
N LYS A 543 13.16 39.87 -8.35
CA LYS A 543 13.18 41.36 -8.27
C LYS A 543 13.40 41.85 -6.86
N THR A 544 14.03 43.00 -6.74
CA THR A 544 14.24 43.68 -5.47
C THR A 544 14.18 45.20 -5.67
N THR A 545 13.85 45.93 -4.62
CA THR A 545 13.95 47.37 -4.63
C THR A 545 15.42 47.80 -4.77
N PHE A 546 15.74 48.64 -5.71
CA PHE A 546 17.11 49.08 -5.99
C PHE A 546 17.09 50.52 -6.50
N GLN A 547 17.85 51.37 -5.87
CA GLN A 547 17.93 52.80 -6.20
C GLN A 547 19.32 53.14 -6.75
N ALA A 548 19.34 53.66 -7.97
CA ALA A 548 20.50 54.29 -8.58
C ALA A 548 20.06 55.48 -9.41
N GLY A 549 20.82 56.54 -9.38
CA GLY A 549 20.50 57.79 -10.11
C GLY A 549 20.79 57.68 -11.61
N ALA A 550 20.09 58.47 -12.42
CA ALA A 550 20.36 58.60 -13.83
C ALA A 550 21.82 59.10 -14.05
N GLY A 551 22.55 58.46 -14.94
CA GLY A 551 23.93 58.76 -15.25
C GLY A 551 24.97 58.26 -14.22
N GLN A 552 24.54 57.59 -13.13
CA GLN A 552 25.44 56.98 -12.15
C GLN A 552 26.09 55.73 -12.71
N THR A 553 27.45 55.65 -12.70
CA THR A 553 28.13 54.43 -13.14
C THR A 553 28.04 53.35 -12.03
N LEU A 554 27.54 52.23 -12.40
CA LEU A 554 27.43 51.05 -11.54
C LEU A 554 28.42 49.97 -11.97
N THR A 555 29.01 49.28 -10.99
CA THR A 555 29.93 48.17 -11.24
C THR A 555 29.29 46.87 -10.70
N ALA A 556 28.84 46.00 -11.59
CA ALA A 556 28.35 44.65 -11.28
C ALA A 556 29.52 43.67 -11.26
N VAL A 557 29.65 42.93 -10.16
CA VAL A 557 30.67 41.90 -9.94
C VAL A 557 29.95 40.58 -9.77
N VAL A 558 30.21 39.64 -10.68
CA VAL A 558 29.70 38.24 -10.64
C VAL A 558 30.84 37.32 -10.28
N GLU A 559 30.67 36.52 -9.25
CA GLU A 559 31.67 35.60 -8.73
C GLU A 559 31.07 34.18 -8.68
N ASN A 560 31.78 33.22 -9.25
CA ASN A 560 31.45 31.78 -9.24
C ASN A 560 29.98 31.46 -9.62
N ALA A 561 29.44 32.14 -10.63
CA ALA A 561 28.06 31.97 -11.09
C ALA A 561 27.89 32.34 -12.56
N GLN A 562 26.83 31.87 -13.18
CA GLN A 562 26.28 32.39 -14.43
C GLN A 562 25.16 33.39 -14.12
N VAL A 563 25.16 34.53 -14.75
CA VAL A 563 24.05 35.48 -14.78
C VAL A 563 23.70 35.75 -16.23
N PHE A 564 22.47 35.50 -16.63
CA PHE A 564 22.03 35.65 -18.01
C PHE A 564 21.62 37.10 -18.33
N GLU A 565 20.86 37.73 -17.40
CA GLU A 565 20.33 39.08 -17.66
C GLU A 565 20.10 39.83 -16.36
N LEU A 566 20.36 41.13 -16.39
CA LEU A 566 19.93 42.10 -15.40
C LEU A 566 19.01 43.11 -16.06
N ALA A 567 18.00 43.59 -15.34
CA ALA A 567 17.15 44.65 -15.82
C ALA A 567 16.87 45.68 -14.73
N LEU A 568 16.93 46.94 -15.08
CA LEU A 568 16.55 48.07 -14.21
C LEU A 568 15.19 48.62 -14.63
N ARG A 569 14.34 48.87 -13.65
CA ARG A 569 13.02 49.45 -13.87
C ARG A 569 12.86 50.71 -13.03
N ASN A 570 12.17 51.73 -13.59
CA ASN A 570 11.84 52.97 -12.89
C ASN A 570 10.61 52.77 -11.95
N SER A 571 10.21 53.85 -11.28
CA SER A 571 9.05 53.87 -10.37
C SER A 571 7.73 53.49 -11.01
N ASP A 572 7.60 53.71 -12.32
CA ASP A 572 6.40 53.37 -13.10
C ASP A 572 6.44 51.94 -13.62
N GLY A 573 7.52 51.16 -13.32
CA GLY A 573 7.71 49.79 -13.77
C GLY A 573 8.22 49.66 -15.21
N ALA A 574 8.59 50.77 -15.89
CA ALA A 574 9.14 50.74 -17.23
C ALA A 574 10.61 50.32 -17.22
N LEU A 575 11.03 49.56 -18.24
CA LEU A 575 12.41 49.13 -18.41
C LEU A 575 13.30 50.34 -18.75
N ILE A 576 14.43 50.47 -18.05
CA ILE A 576 15.37 51.54 -18.23
C ILE A 576 16.47 51.15 -19.23
N ALA A 577 16.70 51.98 -20.22
CA ALA A 577 17.86 51.85 -21.09
C ALA A 577 19.16 52.13 -20.34
N VAL A 578 20.23 51.39 -20.67
CA VAL A 578 21.54 51.52 -20.04
C VAL A 578 22.62 51.73 -21.10
N THR A 579 23.74 52.30 -20.69
CA THR A 579 24.98 52.36 -21.48
C THR A 579 26.03 51.44 -20.87
N GLY A 580 26.66 50.61 -21.66
CA GLY A 580 27.56 49.55 -21.16
C GLY A 580 26.80 48.36 -20.67
N GLY A 581 27.47 47.45 -20.02
CA GLY A 581 26.81 46.26 -19.47
C GLY A 581 26.48 45.18 -20.48
N ASP A 582 27.07 45.21 -21.71
CA ASP A 582 26.70 44.39 -22.86
C ASP A 582 26.57 42.88 -22.61
N ALA A 583 27.19 42.34 -21.56
CA ALA A 583 27.06 40.92 -21.20
C ALA A 583 25.99 40.62 -20.18
N LEU A 584 25.30 41.64 -19.62
CA LEU A 584 24.25 41.47 -18.57
C LEU A 584 22.98 42.26 -18.88
N PHE A 585 22.98 43.10 -19.93
CA PHE A 585 21.87 43.94 -20.35
C PHE A 585 21.70 43.90 -21.88
N ASP A 586 22.08 42.77 -22.51
CA ASP A 586 22.10 42.61 -23.97
C ASP A 586 20.80 42.01 -24.55
N GLU A 587 19.89 41.49 -23.70
CA GLU A 587 18.67 40.84 -24.10
C GLU A 587 17.39 41.52 -23.50
N PRO A 588 17.21 42.86 -23.63
CA PRO A 588 16.08 43.56 -23.03
C PRO A 588 14.69 43.07 -23.50
N ASP A 589 14.62 42.52 -24.71
CA ASP A 589 13.39 41.94 -25.28
C ASP A 589 13.00 40.62 -24.61
N ALA A 590 13.91 40.01 -23.84
CA ALA A 590 13.65 38.79 -23.08
C ALA A 590 13.16 39.07 -21.65
N VAL A 591 13.20 40.34 -21.20
CA VAL A 591 12.72 40.73 -19.86
C VAL A 591 11.20 40.76 -19.84
N PRO A 592 10.52 39.94 -19.00
CA PRO A 592 9.08 39.86 -19.00
C PRO A 592 8.45 41.06 -18.27
N ASP A 593 7.17 41.39 -18.60
CA ASP A 593 6.44 42.43 -17.88
C ASP A 593 6.14 42.02 -16.43
N THR A 594 5.95 40.74 -16.19
CA THR A 594 5.64 40.20 -14.85
C THR A 594 6.35 38.86 -14.63
N ILE A 595 6.82 38.65 -13.40
CA ILE A 595 7.40 37.35 -13.00
C ILE A 595 6.26 36.34 -12.74
N SER A 596 6.34 35.19 -13.39
CA SER A 596 5.32 34.13 -13.25
C SER A 596 5.88 32.76 -13.58
N GLN A 597 5.05 31.73 -13.41
CA GLN A 597 5.38 30.36 -13.84
C GLN A 597 5.70 30.22 -15.34
N LEU A 598 5.36 31.22 -16.15
CA LEU A 598 5.62 31.17 -17.60
C LEU A 598 7.11 31.42 -17.93
N ASN A 599 7.81 32.19 -17.10
CA ASN A 599 9.15 32.67 -17.38
C ASN A 599 10.19 32.31 -16.30
N SER A 600 9.82 31.51 -15.32
CA SER A 600 10.69 31.08 -14.20
C SER A 600 10.46 29.61 -13.90
N MET A 601 11.51 28.94 -13.45
CA MET A 601 11.43 27.57 -12.95
C MET A 601 10.73 27.54 -11.59
N TYR A 602 10.03 26.45 -11.31
CA TYR A 602 9.40 26.19 -10.02
C TYR A 602 9.46 24.70 -9.67
N PHE A 603 9.40 24.38 -8.40
CA PHE A 603 9.42 23.03 -7.87
C PHE A 603 10.62 22.22 -8.39
N ASP A 604 10.44 20.97 -8.83
CA ASP A 604 11.53 20.10 -9.29
C ASP A 604 12.16 20.51 -10.64
N GLU A 605 11.63 21.53 -11.33
CA GLU A 605 12.24 22.07 -12.56
C GLU A 605 13.66 22.59 -12.31
N ILE A 606 13.89 23.17 -11.12
CA ILE A 606 15.21 23.66 -10.70
C ILE A 606 16.28 22.58 -10.66
N TYR A 607 15.88 21.31 -10.55
CA TYR A 607 16.76 20.14 -10.59
C TYR A 607 16.83 19.55 -12.01
N HIS A 608 15.69 19.19 -12.58
CA HIS A 608 15.65 18.42 -13.83
C HIS A 608 15.84 19.30 -15.07
N GLY A 609 15.26 20.51 -15.10
CA GLY A 609 15.46 21.48 -16.17
C GLY A 609 16.91 22.00 -16.21
N ARG A 610 17.45 22.33 -15.03
CA ARG A 610 18.87 22.69 -14.84
C ARG A 610 19.78 21.58 -15.38
N THR A 611 19.54 20.32 -14.98
CA THR A 611 20.34 19.19 -15.44
C THR A 611 20.26 18.99 -16.96
N GLY A 612 19.09 19.23 -17.57
CA GLY A 612 18.98 19.22 -19.04
C GLY A 612 19.87 20.26 -19.72
N TYR A 613 19.97 21.47 -19.15
CA TYR A 613 20.88 22.51 -19.62
C TYR A 613 22.34 22.09 -19.43
N GLU A 614 22.72 21.62 -18.23
CA GLU A 614 24.07 21.15 -17.90
C GLU A 614 24.55 20.05 -18.87
N MET A 615 23.71 19.07 -19.17
CA MET A 615 24.01 18.01 -20.12
C MET A 615 24.22 18.55 -21.53
N LEU A 616 23.37 19.47 -21.99
CA LEU A 616 23.47 20.08 -23.31
C LEU A 616 24.80 20.84 -23.46
N HIS A 617 25.20 21.55 -22.45
CA HIS A 617 26.43 22.39 -22.44
C HIS A 617 27.65 21.65 -21.90
N ARG A 618 27.57 20.30 -21.67
CA ARG A 618 28.66 19.45 -21.16
C ARG A 618 29.25 19.92 -19.83
N MET A 619 28.41 20.48 -18.99
CA MET A 619 28.77 20.91 -17.65
C MET A 619 28.71 19.75 -16.64
N THR A 620 29.19 19.99 -15.42
CA THR A 620 29.02 19.05 -14.31
C THR A 620 27.53 18.92 -13.97
N VAL A 621 27.02 17.68 -14.00
CA VAL A 621 25.60 17.41 -13.72
C VAL A 621 25.32 17.50 -12.22
N TYR A 622 24.43 18.39 -11.83
CA TYR A 622 24.05 18.61 -10.43
C TYR A 622 23.17 17.49 -9.88
N GLU A 623 22.06 17.19 -10.58
CA GLU A 623 21.10 16.19 -10.09
C GLU A 623 21.46 14.79 -10.61
N THR A 624 22.05 13.96 -9.74
CA THR A 624 22.48 12.58 -10.03
C THR A 624 21.71 11.54 -9.23
N THR A 625 20.64 11.92 -8.51
CA THR A 625 19.85 11.03 -7.64
C THR A 625 18.81 10.20 -8.41
N HIS A 626 18.64 10.45 -9.72
CA HIS A 626 17.75 9.72 -10.62
C HIS A 626 18.44 9.36 -11.93
N PRO A 627 18.02 8.27 -12.61
CA PRO A 627 18.53 7.92 -13.93
C PRO A 627 18.36 9.05 -14.95
N PRO A 628 19.21 9.14 -15.98
CA PRO A 628 19.28 10.35 -16.83
C PRO A 628 18.22 10.46 -17.92
N LEU A 629 17.62 9.36 -18.43
CA LEU A 629 16.79 9.39 -19.65
C LEU A 629 15.64 10.41 -19.61
N GLY A 630 14.98 10.59 -18.45
CA GLY A 630 13.94 11.60 -18.32
C GLY A 630 14.49 13.02 -18.52
N LYS A 631 15.70 13.25 -18.05
CA LYS A 631 16.43 14.53 -18.19
C LYS A 631 16.97 14.70 -19.62
N ASP A 632 17.34 13.58 -20.31
CA ASP A 632 17.71 13.61 -21.74
C ASP A 632 16.54 14.08 -22.63
N PHE A 633 15.30 13.70 -22.30
CA PHE A 633 14.11 14.22 -22.99
C PHE A 633 13.89 15.71 -22.73
N ILE A 634 14.16 16.20 -21.52
CA ILE A 634 14.09 17.63 -21.19
C ILE A 634 15.19 18.37 -21.96
N MET A 635 16.42 17.86 -21.96
CA MET A 635 17.55 18.38 -22.75
C MET A 635 17.20 18.54 -24.25
N LEU A 636 16.50 17.55 -24.85
CA LEU A 636 16.06 17.64 -26.24
C LEU A 636 15.07 18.81 -26.45
N GLY A 637 14.16 19.04 -25.51
CA GLY A 637 13.24 20.18 -25.55
C GLY A 637 13.99 21.51 -25.49
N ILE A 638 14.98 21.63 -24.60
CA ILE A 638 15.86 22.80 -24.48
C ILE A 638 16.69 22.98 -25.76
N ALA A 639 17.23 21.93 -26.34
CA ALA A 639 18.01 22.00 -27.58
C ALA A 639 17.19 22.52 -28.79
N ILE A 640 15.88 22.28 -28.83
CA ILE A 640 15.00 22.70 -29.94
C ILE A 640 14.46 24.13 -29.72
N PHE A 641 14.05 24.47 -28.49
CA PHE A 641 13.33 25.68 -28.19
C PHE A 641 14.09 26.68 -27.31
N GLY A 642 15.38 26.44 -27.04
CA GLY A 642 16.21 27.22 -26.15
C GLY A 642 15.90 26.96 -24.65
N MET A 643 16.70 27.60 -23.78
CA MET A 643 16.48 27.54 -22.34
C MET A 643 15.34 28.49 -21.94
N THR A 644 14.11 28.10 -22.32
CA THR A 644 12.87 28.86 -22.14
C THR A 644 11.84 28.06 -21.36
N GLY A 645 10.85 28.73 -20.74
CA GLY A 645 9.75 28.08 -20.04
C GLY A 645 9.00 27.06 -20.89
N PHE A 646 8.86 27.31 -22.17
CA PHE A 646 8.31 26.35 -23.14
C PHE A 646 9.30 25.21 -23.40
N GLY A 647 10.62 25.53 -23.59
CA GLY A 647 11.63 24.55 -23.98
C GLY A 647 11.78 23.42 -22.99
N TRP A 648 11.99 23.72 -21.70
CA TRP A 648 12.17 22.66 -20.71
C TRP A 648 10.91 21.86 -20.37
N ARG A 649 9.67 22.39 -20.67
CA ARG A 649 8.40 21.67 -20.41
C ARG A 649 7.87 20.92 -21.63
N PHE A 650 8.40 21.22 -22.84
CA PHE A 650 7.88 20.71 -24.11
C PHE A 650 7.75 19.19 -24.16
N SER A 651 8.83 18.47 -23.87
CA SER A 651 8.87 17.01 -23.97
C SER A 651 7.91 16.34 -22.98
N GLY A 652 7.84 16.80 -21.74
CA GLY A 652 6.90 16.31 -20.72
C GLY A 652 5.45 16.48 -21.18
N THR A 653 5.12 17.62 -21.74
CA THR A 653 3.78 17.93 -22.27
C THR A 653 3.41 17.02 -23.46
N LEU A 654 4.36 16.75 -24.35
CA LEU A 654 4.17 15.84 -25.47
C LEU A 654 3.87 14.43 -24.97
N PHE A 655 4.65 13.89 -24.04
CA PHE A 655 4.41 12.56 -23.45
C PHE A 655 3.06 12.51 -22.71
N GLY A 656 2.68 13.57 -22.00
CA GLY A 656 1.38 13.68 -21.36
C GLY A 656 0.19 13.68 -22.33
N ALA A 657 0.34 14.31 -23.48
CA ALA A 657 -0.66 14.26 -24.55
C ALA A 657 -0.76 12.85 -25.17
N LEU A 658 0.40 12.18 -25.37
CA LEU A 658 0.49 10.82 -25.91
C LEU A 658 0.00 9.73 -24.95
N LEU A 659 -0.08 9.99 -23.64
CA LEU A 659 -0.72 9.07 -22.69
C LEU A 659 -2.19 8.80 -23.03
N VAL A 660 -2.90 9.79 -23.57
CA VAL A 660 -4.34 9.67 -23.89
C VAL A 660 -4.61 8.63 -24.99
N PRO A 661 -3.99 8.69 -26.17
CA PRO A 661 -4.15 7.64 -27.17
C PRO A 661 -3.60 6.28 -26.71
N LEU A 662 -2.55 6.25 -25.89
CA LEU A 662 -2.03 5.01 -25.33
C LEU A 662 -3.05 4.34 -24.39
N MET A 663 -3.70 5.10 -23.50
CA MET A 663 -4.76 4.62 -22.61
C MET A 663 -5.97 4.12 -23.42
N TRP A 664 -6.37 4.86 -24.47
CA TRP A 664 -7.42 4.41 -25.42
C TRP A 664 -7.07 3.03 -26.00
N CYS A 665 -5.85 2.88 -26.56
CA CYS A 665 -5.39 1.63 -27.15
C CYS A 665 -5.33 0.51 -26.11
N PHE A 666 -4.86 0.79 -24.89
CA PHE A 666 -4.74 -0.18 -23.79
C PHE A 666 -6.10 -0.74 -23.39
N VAL A 667 -7.07 0.12 -23.06
CA VAL A 667 -8.40 -0.30 -22.63
C VAL A 667 -9.21 -0.91 -23.78
N ARG A 668 -9.05 -0.39 -25.01
CA ARG A 668 -9.64 -1.01 -26.21
C ARG A 668 -9.14 -2.44 -26.41
N ARG A 669 -7.84 -2.66 -26.20
CA ARG A 669 -7.25 -4.02 -26.28
C ARG A 669 -7.77 -4.95 -25.19
N LEU A 670 -7.87 -4.45 -23.96
CA LEU A 670 -8.39 -5.22 -22.82
C LEU A 670 -9.85 -5.64 -22.99
N THR A 671 -10.69 -4.71 -23.45
CA THR A 671 -12.15 -4.89 -23.50
C THR A 671 -12.66 -5.37 -24.85
N ARG A 672 -11.90 -5.13 -25.93
CA ARG A 672 -12.31 -5.33 -27.34
C ARG A 672 -13.54 -4.49 -27.74
N LYS A 673 -13.78 -3.40 -27.01
CA LYS A 673 -14.91 -2.49 -27.25
C LYS A 673 -14.38 -1.11 -27.62
N PRO A 674 -14.63 -0.61 -28.84
CA PRO A 674 -14.20 0.72 -29.28
C PRO A 674 -14.62 1.84 -28.33
N TRP A 675 -15.88 1.83 -27.87
CA TRP A 675 -16.40 2.85 -26.96
C TRP A 675 -15.69 2.89 -25.61
N ALA A 676 -15.23 1.73 -25.13
CA ALA A 676 -14.50 1.65 -23.86
C ALA A 676 -13.12 2.29 -23.98
N GLY A 677 -12.42 2.09 -25.12
CA GLY A 677 -11.19 2.81 -25.40
C GLY A 677 -11.42 4.32 -25.45
N ALA A 678 -12.46 4.77 -26.17
CA ALA A 678 -12.81 6.20 -26.28
C ALA A 678 -13.10 6.83 -24.91
N LEU A 679 -13.87 6.14 -24.06
CA LEU A 679 -14.17 6.61 -22.71
C LEU A 679 -12.90 6.69 -21.85
N ALA A 680 -12.03 5.70 -21.91
CA ALA A 680 -10.79 5.69 -21.12
C ALA A 680 -9.85 6.85 -21.53
N GLY A 681 -9.68 7.10 -22.83
CA GLY A 681 -8.93 8.24 -23.33
C GLY A 681 -9.55 9.57 -22.88
N ALA A 682 -10.87 9.71 -22.97
CA ALA A 682 -11.58 10.94 -22.57
C ALA A 682 -11.49 11.20 -21.05
N LEU A 683 -11.61 10.16 -20.21
CA LEU A 683 -11.44 10.30 -18.76
C LEU A 683 -10.00 10.69 -18.40
N LEU A 684 -8.98 10.11 -19.07
CA LEU A 684 -7.60 10.51 -18.85
C LEU A 684 -7.31 11.94 -19.34
N ALA A 685 -7.96 12.39 -20.40
CA ALA A 685 -7.79 13.77 -20.89
C ALA A 685 -8.19 14.82 -19.84
N VAL A 686 -9.16 14.52 -18.96
CA VAL A 686 -9.64 15.41 -17.88
C VAL A 686 -9.10 15.01 -16.49
N ASP A 687 -8.09 14.15 -16.42
CA ASP A 687 -7.39 13.83 -15.17
C ASP A 687 -6.42 14.96 -14.78
N PHE A 688 -6.47 15.37 -13.50
CA PHE A 688 -5.71 16.52 -13.01
C PHE A 688 -4.23 16.23 -12.93
N MET A 689 -3.87 15.07 -12.36
CA MET A 689 -2.46 14.69 -12.21
C MET A 689 -1.78 14.53 -13.57
N ARG A 690 -2.46 13.91 -14.55
CA ARG A 690 -1.93 13.86 -15.92
C ARG A 690 -1.67 15.27 -16.46
N PHE A 691 -2.61 16.20 -16.24
CA PHE A 691 -2.48 17.57 -16.75
C PHE A 691 -1.35 18.33 -16.07
N SER A 692 -1.32 18.40 -14.74
CA SER A 692 -0.29 19.13 -13.99
C SER A 692 1.12 18.51 -14.16
N GLN A 693 1.27 17.19 -14.04
CA GLN A 693 2.54 16.50 -14.22
C GLN A 693 3.11 16.55 -15.65
N SER A 694 2.27 16.75 -16.65
CA SER A 694 2.76 16.93 -18.02
C SER A 694 3.27 18.33 -18.31
N ARG A 695 2.89 19.33 -17.51
CA ARG A 695 3.21 20.75 -17.73
C ARG A 695 4.36 21.29 -16.87
N ILE A 696 5.02 20.41 -16.15
CA ILE A 696 6.20 20.68 -15.33
C ILE A 696 7.35 19.80 -15.80
N ALA A 697 8.56 20.31 -15.80
CA ALA A 697 9.75 19.56 -16.20
C ALA A 697 10.19 18.58 -15.10
N THR A 698 9.42 17.51 -14.92
CA THR A 698 9.71 16.39 -14.02
C THR A 698 9.83 15.09 -14.80
N ILE A 699 10.42 14.06 -14.17
CA ILE A 699 10.70 12.78 -14.84
C ILE A 699 9.57 11.75 -14.70
N ASP A 700 8.55 12.00 -13.87
CA ASP A 700 7.45 11.08 -13.57
C ASP A 700 6.57 10.76 -14.78
N ILE A 701 6.36 11.75 -15.64
CA ILE A 701 5.52 11.62 -16.84
C ILE A 701 6.09 10.60 -17.82
N TYR A 702 7.42 10.58 -18.03
CA TYR A 702 8.09 9.63 -18.92
C TYR A 702 8.02 8.21 -18.37
N ALA A 703 8.34 8.04 -17.09
CA ALA A 703 8.24 6.73 -16.43
C ALA A 703 6.81 6.18 -16.53
N THR A 704 5.79 6.99 -16.23
CA THR A 704 4.38 6.60 -16.32
C THR A 704 3.98 6.21 -17.73
N PHE A 705 4.41 6.96 -18.75
CA PHE A 705 4.15 6.62 -20.15
C PHE A 705 4.73 5.26 -20.53
N PHE A 706 5.98 5.00 -20.19
CA PHE A 706 6.64 3.74 -20.52
C PHE A 706 6.11 2.55 -19.71
N ILE A 707 5.69 2.76 -18.46
CA ILE A 707 5.00 1.76 -17.64
C ILE A 707 3.69 1.33 -18.31
N LEU A 708 2.87 2.30 -18.75
CA LEU A 708 1.62 2.02 -19.46
C LEU A 708 1.85 1.35 -20.82
N LEU A 709 2.89 1.78 -21.57
CA LEU A 709 3.28 1.18 -22.84
C LEU A 709 3.76 -0.28 -22.65
N GLY A 710 4.57 -0.54 -21.64
CA GLY A 710 5.00 -1.89 -21.26
C GLY A 710 3.82 -2.79 -20.90
N ALA A 711 2.86 -2.27 -20.13
CA ALA A 711 1.62 -2.97 -19.80
C ALA A 711 0.76 -3.27 -21.03
N TYR A 712 0.64 -2.32 -21.97
CA TYR A 712 -0.04 -2.52 -23.26
C TYR A 712 0.61 -3.65 -24.07
N CYS A 713 1.93 -3.63 -24.19
CA CYS A 713 2.69 -4.65 -24.93
C CYS A 713 2.58 -6.02 -24.25
N MET A 714 2.61 -6.08 -22.91
CA MET A 714 2.45 -7.32 -22.17
C MET A 714 1.04 -7.92 -22.35
N VAL A 715 -0.01 -7.10 -22.31
CA VAL A 715 -1.37 -7.57 -22.61
C VAL A 715 -1.45 -8.08 -24.06
N TRP A 716 -0.81 -7.40 -25.00
CA TRP A 716 -0.71 -7.87 -26.38
C TRP A 716 0.03 -9.21 -26.47
N TYR A 717 1.16 -9.34 -25.79
CA TYR A 717 1.91 -10.58 -25.70
C TYR A 717 1.06 -11.72 -25.11
N CYS A 718 0.38 -11.50 -23.99
CA CYS A 718 -0.48 -12.48 -23.35
C CYS A 718 -1.60 -12.98 -24.28
N GLN A 719 -2.21 -12.08 -25.05
CA GLN A 719 -3.25 -12.44 -26.02
C GLN A 719 -2.67 -13.24 -27.21
N SER A 720 -1.50 -12.84 -27.70
CA SER A 720 -0.84 -13.46 -28.85
C SER A 720 -0.30 -14.86 -28.54
N VAL A 721 0.35 -15.05 -27.39
CA VAL A 721 0.94 -16.35 -26.99
C VAL A 721 -0.09 -17.47 -26.92
N LEU A 722 -1.28 -17.17 -26.43
CA LEU A 722 -2.34 -18.18 -26.31
C LEU A 722 -2.86 -18.68 -27.66
N VAL A 723 -2.66 -17.90 -28.74
CA VAL A 723 -3.12 -18.20 -30.11
C VAL A 723 -1.97 -18.67 -30.98
N ASN A 724 -0.93 -17.84 -31.08
CA ASN A 724 0.18 -18.00 -32.04
C ASN A 724 1.39 -18.74 -31.44
N GLY A 725 1.37 -19.04 -30.11
CA GLY A 725 2.52 -19.55 -29.39
C GLY A 725 3.59 -18.50 -29.15
N VAL A 726 4.68 -18.89 -28.46
CA VAL A 726 5.75 -17.95 -28.06
C VAL A 726 6.46 -17.39 -29.29
N ASN A 727 6.79 -18.25 -30.27
CA ASN A 727 7.54 -17.86 -31.49
C ASN A 727 6.78 -16.81 -32.34
N GLY A 728 5.45 -16.91 -32.40
CA GLY A 728 4.60 -15.95 -33.11
C GLY A 728 4.30 -14.67 -32.33
N SER A 729 4.94 -14.47 -31.17
CA SER A 729 4.63 -13.37 -30.20
C SER A 729 5.86 -12.56 -29.80
N LEU A 730 6.98 -12.69 -30.50
CA LEU A 730 8.24 -12.02 -30.14
C LEU A 730 8.17 -10.51 -30.26
N LEU A 731 7.43 -9.97 -31.25
CA LEU A 731 7.32 -8.52 -31.45
C LEU A 731 6.73 -7.79 -30.22
N PRO A 732 5.54 -8.16 -29.70
CA PRO A 732 5.03 -7.49 -28.48
C PRO A 732 5.91 -7.73 -27.26
N MET A 733 6.65 -8.85 -27.20
CA MET A 733 7.62 -9.12 -26.15
C MET A 733 8.80 -8.17 -26.22
N ALA A 734 9.38 -7.98 -27.40
CA ALA A 734 10.51 -7.07 -27.64
C ALA A 734 10.13 -5.61 -27.34
N LEU A 735 8.98 -5.14 -27.87
CA LEU A 735 8.48 -3.80 -27.60
C LEU A 735 8.18 -3.57 -26.11
N GLY A 736 7.67 -4.60 -25.41
CA GLY A 736 7.45 -4.54 -23.97
C GLY A 736 8.74 -4.41 -23.17
N GLY A 737 9.79 -5.13 -23.57
CA GLY A 737 11.12 -5.04 -22.98
C GLY A 737 11.78 -3.69 -23.21
N VAL A 738 11.68 -3.13 -24.43
CA VAL A 738 12.15 -1.76 -24.73
C VAL A 738 11.42 -0.74 -23.87
N ALA A 739 10.08 -0.80 -23.80
CA ALA A 739 9.29 0.10 -22.95
C ALA A 739 9.69 -0.02 -21.46
N PHE A 740 9.92 -1.24 -20.98
CA PHE A 740 10.36 -1.47 -19.60
C PHE A 740 11.74 -0.84 -19.36
N GLY A 741 12.69 -1.00 -20.28
CA GLY A 741 14.02 -0.39 -20.20
C GLY A 741 13.97 1.13 -20.19
N LEU A 742 13.18 1.75 -21.07
CA LEU A 742 12.97 3.20 -21.12
C LEU A 742 12.32 3.72 -19.83
N GLY A 743 11.38 2.98 -19.25
CA GLY A 743 10.76 3.33 -17.96
C GLY A 743 11.77 3.31 -16.80
N CYS A 744 12.60 2.26 -16.72
CA CYS A 744 13.66 2.15 -15.70
C CYS A 744 14.74 3.23 -15.87
N ALA A 745 15.12 3.54 -17.11
CA ALA A 745 16.10 4.57 -17.41
C ALA A 745 15.58 5.99 -17.15
N SER A 746 14.25 6.20 -17.11
CA SER A 746 13.63 7.48 -16.77
C SER A 746 13.51 7.70 -15.26
N LYS A 747 13.08 6.66 -14.51
CA LYS A 747 12.95 6.69 -13.05
C LYS A 747 12.94 5.26 -12.49
N TRP A 748 13.58 5.02 -11.34
CA TRP A 748 13.63 3.68 -10.74
C TRP A 748 12.25 3.09 -10.40
N THR A 749 11.22 3.90 -10.27
CA THR A 749 9.85 3.41 -10.13
C THR A 749 9.38 2.55 -11.31
N GLY A 750 10.03 2.67 -12.48
CA GLY A 750 9.85 1.78 -13.62
C GLY A 750 10.14 0.30 -13.29
N ILE A 751 11.06 0.03 -12.36
CA ILE A 751 11.40 -1.34 -11.91
C ILE A 751 10.19 -2.03 -11.28
N TYR A 752 9.32 -1.29 -10.60
CA TYR A 752 8.11 -1.83 -9.96
C TYR A 752 7.17 -2.48 -11.00
N ALA A 753 7.11 -1.93 -12.21
CA ALA A 753 6.36 -2.55 -13.30
C ALA A 753 6.87 -3.95 -13.63
N GLY A 754 8.19 -4.19 -13.50
CA GLY A 754 8.82 -5.48 -13.76
C GLY A 754 8.19 -6.63 -12.98
N GLY A 755 7.82 -6.41 -11.70
CA GLY A 755 7.12 -7.40 -10.89
C GLY A 755 5.76 -7.81 -11.48
N GLY A 756 4.94 -6.82 -11.88
CA GLY A 756 3.64 -7.06 -12.52
C GLY A 756 3.77 -7.71 -13.89
N LEU A 757 4.71 -7.25 -14.72
CA LEU A 757 4.99 -7.82 -16.04
C LEU A 757 5.47 -9.27 -15.92
N ALA A 758 6.35 -9.59 -14.96
CA ALA A 758 6.83 -10.95 -14.69
C ALA A 758 5.69 -11.89 -14.28
N VAL A 759 4.79 -11.46 -13.38
CA VAL A 759 3.63 -12.27 -12.97
C VAL A 759 2.73 -12.56 -14.17
N LEU A 760 2.45 -11.58 -15.03
CA LEU A 760 1.65 -11.77 -16.24
C LEU A 760 2.34 -12.68 -17.24
N TYR A 761 3.65 -12.50 -17.44
CA TYR A 761 4.48 -13.30 -18.33
C TYR A 761 4.49 -14.78 -17.90
N LEU A 762 4.85 -15.05 -16.64
CA LEU A 762 4.86 -16.41 -16.10
C LEU A 762 3.45 -17.03 -16.09
N GLY A 763 2.44 -16.22 -15.78
CA GLY A 763 1.04 -16.64 -15.80
C GLY A 763 0.56 -17.09 -17.17
N VAL A 764 0.92 -16.36 -18.24
CA VAL A 764 0.53 -16.76 -19.61
C VAL A 764 1.33 -17.95 -20.11
N LEU A 765 2.63 -18.07 -19.77
CA LEU A 765 3.43 -19.24 -20.09
C LEU A 765 2.89 -20.50 -19.41
N TYR A 766 2.50 -20.39 -18.15
CA TYR A 766 1.83 -21.48 -17.44
C TYR A 766 0.50 -21.87 -18.11
N ALA A 767 -0.30 -20.89 -18.52
CA ALA A 767 -1.55 -21.14 -19.25
C ALA A 767 -1.29 -21.84 -20.61
N ARG A 768 -0.27 -21.40 -21.35
CA ARG A 768 0.16 -22.01 -22.61
C ARG A 768 0.64 -23.44 -22.41
N TRP A 769 1.48 -23.70 -21.41
CA TRP A 769 1.91 -25.04 -21.01
C TRP A 769 0.71 -25.96 -20.69
N ARG A 770 -0.30 -25.45 -19.95
CA ARG A 770 -1.51 -26.20 -19.64
C ARG A 770 -2.35 -26.54 -20.86
N GLN A 771 -2.34 -25.68 -21.90
CA GLN A 771 -3.06 -25.94 -23.15
C GLN A 771 -2.40 -27.02 -24.00
N ASN A 772 -1.09 -26.99 -24.14
CA ASN A 772 -0.34 -27.86 -25.03
C ASN A 772 1.05 -28.17 -24.46
N LYS A 773 1.15 -29.16 -23.58
CA LYS A 773 2.43 -29.56 -22.97
C LYS A 773 3.53 -29.95 -23.97
N PRO A 774 3.28 -30.82 -25.01
CA PRO A 774 4.30 -31.18 -25.94
C PRO A 774 4.75 -30.02 -26.84
N GLY A 775 3.83 -29.14 -27.25
CA GLY A 775 4.14 -27.95 -28.04
C GLY A 775 4.96 -26.95 -27.24
N PHE A 776 4.62 -26.72 -25.95
CA PHE A 776 5.32 -25.78 -25.09
C PHE A 776 6.77 -26.20 -24.82
N GLN A 777 7.08 -27.49 -24.73
CA GLN A 777 8.47 -27.95 -24.59
C GLN A 777 9.37 -27.48 -25.74
N LYS A 778 8.84 -27.38 -26.96
CA LYS A 778 9.57 -26.83 -28.13
C LYS A 778 9.71 -25.30 -28.04
N GLU A 779 8.72 -24.63 -27.45
CA GLU A 779 8.69 -23.16 -27.28
C GLU A 779 9.47 -22.68 -26.03
N PHE A 780 9.80 -23.59 -25.09
CA PHE A 780 10.36 -23.24 -23.78
C PHE A 780 11.70 -22.50 -23.87
N ARG A 781 12.59 -22.96 -24.78
CA ARG A 781 13.89 -22.29 -24.98
C ARG A 781 13.70 -20.85 -25.45
N MET A 782 12.77 -20.62 -26.38
CA MET A 782 12.49 -19.28 -26.89
C MET A 782 11.84 -18.41 -25.84
N ALA A 783 10.95 -18.97 -24.98
CA ALA A 783 10.41 -18.26 -23.85
C ALA A 783 11.51 -17.82 -22.86
N ALA A 784 12.39 -18.75 -22.47
CA ALA A 784 13.48 -18.45 -21.54
C ALA A 784 14.48 -17.43 -22.11
N LEU A 785 14.99 -17.69 -23.33
CA LEU A 785 15.96 -16.79 -23.97
C LEU A 785 15.37 -15.43 -24.29
N GLY A 786 14.13 -15.37 -24.79
CA GLY A 786 13.42 -14.13 -25.04
C GLY A 786 13.13 -13.35 -23.75
N GLY A 787 12.79 -14.04 -22.65
CA GLY A 787 12.63 -13.43 -21.33
C GLY A 787 13.90 -12.73 -20.85
N VAL A 788 15.03 -13.43 -20.93
CA VAL A 788 16.35 -12.87 -20.57
C VAL A 788 16.72 -11.72 -21.50
N LEU A 789 16.64 -11.94 -22.83
CA LEU A 789 17.04 -10.94 -23.81
C LEU A 789 16.21 -9.65 -23.68
N PHE A 790 14.88 -9.76 -23.69
CA PHE A 790 14.02 -8.58 -23.79
C PHE A 790 13.69 -7.94 -22.44
N TYR A 791 13.73 -8.67 -21.31
CA TYR A 791 13.40 -8.10 -19.99
C TYR A 791 14.60 -7.95 -19.04
N ILE A 792 15.82 -8.37 -19.44
CA ILE A 792 17.05 -8.15 -18.70
C ILE A 792 18.09 -7.43 -19.57
N VAL A 793 18.51 -8.05 -20.68
CA VAL A 793 19.64 -7.51 -21.48
C VAL A 793 19.26 -6.20 -22.17
N VAL A 794 18.14 -6.15 -22.89
CA VAL A 794 17.70 -4.93 -23.59
C VAL A 794 17.43 -3.77 -22.63
N PRO A 795 16.70 -3.93 -21.51
CA PRO A 795 16.55 -2.89 -20.50
C PRO A 795 17.87 -2.40 -19.93
N PHE A 796 18.80 -3.32 -19.63
CA PHE A 796 20.13 -2.95 -19.15
C PHE A 796 20.88 -2.09 -20.16
N LEU A 797 20.88 -2.49 -21.44
CA LEU A 797 21.56 -1.72 -22.50
C LEU A 797 20.94 -0.33 -22.70
N ILE A 798 19.61 -0.22 -22.64
CA ILE A 798 18.91 1.09 -22.71
C ILE A 798 19.29 1.95 -21.51
N TYR A 799 19.26 1.36 -20.32
CA TYR A 799 19.62 2.05 -19.07
C TYR A 799 21.08 2.55 -19.13
N PHE A 800 21.99 1.72 -19.57
CA PHE A 800 23.40 2.08 -19.73
C PHE A 800 23.60 3.17 -20.80
N ALA A 801 22.89 3.06 -21.92
CA ALA A 801 22.96 4.04 -23.00
C ALA A 801 22.40 5.41 -22.62
N SER A 802 21.50 5.49 -21.63
CA SER A 802 20.98 6.77 -21.14
C SER A 802 22.05 7.66 -20.49
N TYR A 803 23.21 7.10 -20.13
CA TYR A 803 24.33 7.86 -19.59
C TYR A 803 25.21 8.49 -20.69
N LEU A 804 24.81 8.43 -21.96
CA LEU A 804 25.59 9.02 -23.08
C LEU A 804 25.98 10.49 -22.87
N PRO A 805 25.16 11.41 -22.29
CA PRO A 805 25.58 12.77 -21.99
C PRO A 805 26.77 12.88 -21.03
N TYR A 806 26.90 11.93 -20.09
CA TYR A 806 28.03 11.88 -19.16
C TYR A 806 29.34 11.56 -19.90
N TRP A 807 29.32 10.63 -20.88
CA TRP A 807 30.47 10.35 -21.72
C TRP A 807 30.82 11.48 -22.69
N TRP A 808 29.84 12.24 -23.17
CA TRP A 808 30.07 13.39 -24.00
C TRP A 808 30.80 14.51 -23.22
N ARG A 809 30.50 14.63 -21.95
CA ARG A 809 31.15 15.58 -21.04
C ARG A 809 32.58 15.13 -20.73
N ASP A 810 32.75 13.91 -20.32
CA ASP A 810 34.03 13.36 -19.83
C ASP A 810 34.29 11.99 -20.49
N PRO A 811 35.17 11.96 -21.51
CA PRO A 811 35.57 10.73 -22.18
C PRO A 811 36.23 9.70 -21.24
N SER A 812 36.73 10.10 -20.07
CA SER A 812 37.27 9.19 -19.05
C SER A 812 36.21 8.50 -18.20
N PHE A 813 34.94 8.94 -18.28
CA PHE A 813 33.83 8.32 -17.58
C PHE A 813 33.72 6.82 -17.91
N GLY A 814 34.03 5.96 -16.89
CA GLY A 814 34.13 4.51 -17.08
C GLY A 814 32.99 3.75 -16.41
N LEU A 815 33.13 2.41 -16.42
CA LEU A 815 32.19 1.52 -15.72
C LEU A 815 32.18 1.74 -14.22
N SER A 816 33.32 2.12 -13.63
CA SER A 816 33.42 2.44 -12.20
C SER A 816 32.59 3.67 -11.85
N ASP A 817 32.68 4.72 -12.68
CA ASP A 817 31.94 5.98 -12.43
C ASP A 817 30.45 5.76 -12.64
N TRP A 818 30.08 4.99 -13.67
CA TRP A 818 28.69 4.58 -13.85
C TRP A 818 28.17 3.80 -12.63
N TRP A 819 28.96 2.85 -12.08
CA TRP A 819 28.57 2.09 -10.89
C TRP A 819 28.47 3.02 -9.66
N ASN A 820 29.37 3.96 -9.50
CA ASN A 820 29.33 4.95 -8.43
C ASN A 820 28.03 5.80 -8.49
N CYS A 821 27.54 6.14 -9.67
CA CYS A 821 26.24 6.79 -9.81
C CYS A 821 25.10 5.91 -9.27
N GLN A 822 25.13 4.58 -9.51
CA GLN A 822 24.08 3.68 -9.00
C GLN A 822 24.13 3.56 -7.48
N THR A 823 25.31 3.39 -6.90
CA THR A 823 25.49 3.29 -5.46
C THR A 823 25.14 4.59 -4.75
N TYR A 824 25.46 5.73 -5.35
CA TYR A 824 25.07 7.05 -4.82
C TYR A 824 23.56 7.25 -4.83
N MET A 825 22.86 6.92 -5.93
CA MET A 825 21.39 6.96 -6.01
C MET A 825 20.75 6.08 -4.92
N TYR A 826 21.27 4.86 -4.76
CA TYR A 826 20.76 3.95 -3.72
C TYR A 826 20.97 4.52 -2.32
N TRP A 827 22.20 4.99 -2.04
CA TRP A 827 22.53 5.62 -0.75
C TRP A 827 21.62 6.81 -0.46
N TYR A 828 21.47 7.73 -1.42
CA TYR A 828 20.63 8.91 -1.28
C TYR A 828 19.19 8.55 -0.91
N HIS A 829 18.60 7.63 -1.67
CA HIS A 829 17.20 7.25 -1.44
C HIS A 829 16.97 6.40 -0.18
N SER A 830 17.98 5.70 0.33
CA SER A 830 17.89 4.90 1.54
C SER A 830 18.20 5.68 2.83
N SER A 831 19.01 6.76 2.74
CA SER A 831 19.44 7.55 3.89
C SER A 831 18.73 8.91 4.06
N LEU A 832 17.78 9.23 3.16
CA LEU A 832 17.07 10.52 3.19
C LEU A 832 16.08 10.58 4.36
N GLU A 833 16.39 11.43 5.37
CA GLU A 833 15.55 11.69 6.54
C GLU A 833 14.79 13.03 6.46
N ALA A 834 14.80 13.68 5.29
CA ALA A 834 14.12 14.96 5.11
C ALA A 834 12.60 14.85 5.36
N THR A 835 12.04 15.88 5.98
CA THR A 835 10.58 16.09 6.12
C THR A 835 10.13 17.20 5.18
N HIS A 836 8.89 17.13 4.72
CA HIS A 836 8.34 18.16 3.82
C HIS A 836 6.88 18.47 4.19
N PRO A 837 6.45 19.75 4.17
CA PRO A 837 5.06 20.12 4.52
C PRO A 837 3.98 19.39 3.72
N PHE A 838 4.26 19.01 2.48
CA PHE A 838 3.32 18.31 1.59
C PHE A 838 3.61 16.82 1.45
N GLU A 839 4.43 16.25 2.35
CA GLU A 839 4.62 14.81 2.36
C GLU A 839 3.31 14.06 2.64
N SER A 840 3.16 12.91 2.04
CA SER A 840 1.98 12.08 2.22
C SER A 840 2.32 10.60 2.09
N ARG A 841 1.67 9.78 2.89
CA ARG A 841 1.87 8.33 2.87
C ARG A 841 1.00 7.67 1.79
N TRP A 842 1.45 6.56 1.22
CA TRP A 842 0.82 5.86 0.12
C TRP A 842 -0.69 5.57 0.34
N TYR A 843 -1.15 5.32 1.55
CA TYR A 843 -2.56 5.05 1.86
C TYR A 843 -3.46 6.29 1.76
N THR A 844 -2.91 7.50 1.93
CA THR A 844 -3.65 8.75 1.77
C THR A 844 -3.88 9.08 0.29
N TRP A 845 -3.03 8.53 -0.61
CA TRP A 845 -3.15 8.76 -2.06
C TRP A 845 -4.41 8.14 -2.66
N LEU A 846 -4.91 7.05 -2.05
CA LEU A 846 -6.11 6.35 -2.52
C LEU A 846 -7.39 7.20 -2.43
N LEU A 847 -7.37 8.24 -1.60
CA LEU A 847 -8.49 9.17 -1.38
C LEU A 847 -8.10 10.63 -1.70
N ASP A 848 -6.91 10.85 -2.27
CA ASP A 848 -6.42 12.18 -2.66
C ASP A 848 -6.45 13.19 -1.49
N LEU A 849 -6.01 12.76 -0.31
CA LEU A 849 -6.17 13.54 0.92
C LEU A 849 -5.18 14.69 1.08
N ARG A 850 -4.04 14.68 0.39
CA ARG A 850 -2.98 15.69 0.55
C ARG A 850 -2.35 16.04 -0.79
N PRO A 851 -2.87 17.06 -1.50
CA PRO A 851 -2.27 17.63 -2.70
C PRO A 851 -0.83 18.11 -2.48
N VAL A 852 -0.05 18.14 -3.55
CA VAL A 852 1.30 18.72 -3.54
C VAL A 852 1.26 20.09 -4.19
N TRP A 853 1.76 21.08 -3.49
CA TRP A 853 1.83 22.45 -3.99
C TRP A 853 3.11 22.64 -4.80
N TYR A 854 3.01 22.99 -6.08
CA TYR A 854 4.15 23.19 -6.97
C TYR A 854 4.55 24.65 -7.10
N TYR A 855 3.56 25.56 -7.18
CA TYR A 855 3.80 26.97 -7.44
C TYR A 855 2.75 27.85 -6.78
N LEU A 856 3.20 29.00 -6.22
CA LEU A 856 2.36 30.10 -5.78
C LEU A 856 2.93 31.42 -6.34
N ASN A 857 2.07 32.25 -6.93
CA ASN A 857 2.47 33.59 -7.32
C ASN A 857 2.10 34.59 -6.22
N SER A 858 3.12 35.05 -5.49
CA SER A 858 2.97 36.06 -4.43
C SER A 858 3.02 37.52 -4.94
N GLY A 859 3.29 37.74 -6.23
CA GLY A 859 3.45 39.07 -6.83
C GLY A 859 2.18 39.62 -7.50
N LEU A 860 1.02 39.01 -7.30
CA LEU A 860 -0.24 39.43 -7.91
C LEU A 860 -0.89 40.56 -7.11
N PRO A 861 -1.75 41.40 -7.79
CA PRO A 861 -2.57 42.40 -7.13
C PRO A 861 -3.46 41.81 -6.02
N ALA A 862 -3.75 42.59 -4.98
CA ALA A 862 -4.66 42.21 -3.92
C ALA A 862 -6.03 41.77 -4.48
N GLY A 863 -6.58 40.67 -3.94
CA GLY A 863 -7.85 40.10 -4.40
C GLY A 863 -7.73 39.09 -5.55
N THR A 864 -6.50 38.78 -5.99
CA THR A 864 -6.23 37.76 -7.00
C THR A 864 -5.19 36.75 -6.52
N LYS A 865 -5.36 35.51 -6.90
CA LYS A 865 -4.47 34.40 -6.55
C LYS A 865 -4.15 33.54 -7.77
N ALA A 866 -2.95 32.97 -7.84
CA ALA A 866 -2.56 31.98 -8.85
C ALA A 866 -1.65 30.94 -8.22
N SER A 867 -1.96 29.67 -8.45
CA SER A 867 -1.14 28.56 -7.97
C SER A 867 -1.15 27.39 -8.97
N ILE A 868 -0.20 26.47 -8.80
CA ILE A 868 -0.20 25.17 -9.48
C ILE A 868 -0.06 24.08 -8.43
N ALA A 869 -0.99 23.13 -8.43
CA ALA A 869 -0.99 21.99 -7.52
C ALA A 869 -1.08 20.66 -8.27
N GLY A 870 -0.47 19.62 -7.69
CA GLY A 870 -0.54 18.23 -8.15
C GLY A 870 -1.50 17.42 -7.29
N PHE A 871 -2.64 17.01 -7.86
CA PHE A 871 -3.65 16.18 -7.22
C PHE A 871 -4.52 15.49 -8.28
N TYR A 872 -5.41 14.60 -7.87
CA TYR A 872 -6.25 13.81 -8.78
C TYR A 872 -7.63 14.45 -8.95
N ASN A 873 -8.29 14.12 -10.06
CA ASN A 873 -9.71 14.43 -10.19
C ASN A 873 -10.50 13.60 -9.16
N PRO A 874 -11.18 14.23 -8.17
CA PRO A 874 -11.83 13.52 -7.07
C PRO A 874 -12.87 12.48 -7.55
N VAL A 875 -13.55 12.77 -8.66
CA VAL A 875 -14.53 11.85 -9.26
C VAL A 875 -13.84 10.58 -9.77
N LEU A 876 -12.68 10.72 -10.43
CA LEU A 876 -11.92 9.60 -10.98
C LEU A 876 -11.20 8.82 -9.89
N CYS A 877 -10.67 9.48 -8.88
CA CYS A 877 -10.02 8.89 -7.73
C CYS A 877 -10.98 7.94 -6.98
N LEU A 878 -12.14 8.45 -6.57
CA LEU A 878 -13.15 7.67 -5.86
C LEU A 878 -13.71 6.52 -6.72
N ALA A 879 -14.05 6.80 -7.98
CA ALA A 879 -14.54 5.77 -8.90
C ALA A 879 -13.48 4.68 -9.14
N GLY A 880 -12.21 5.05 -9.26
CA GLY A 880 -11.08 4.13 -9.42
C GLY A 880 -10.94 3.19 -8.24
N LEU A 881 -10.93 3.72 -7.02
CA LEU A 881 -10.86 2.94 -5.80
C LEU A 881 -12.02 1.94 -5.70
N ILE A 882 -13.26 2.40 -5.90
CA ILE A 882 -14.45 1.53 -5.89
C ILE A 882 -14.31 0.41 -6.93
N CYS A 883 -13.85 0.72 -8.14
CA CYS A 883 -13.72 -0.27 -9.20
C CYS A 883 -12.58 -1.27 -8.97
N ILE A 884 -11.46 -0.86 -8.38
CA ILE A 884 -10.38 -1.77 -7.92
C ILE A 884 -10.92 -2.75 -6.89
N LEU A 885 -11.64 -2.28 -5.87
CA LEU A 885 -12.25 -3.12 -4.85
C LEU A 885 -13.29 -4.09 -5.45
N LEU A 886 -14.11 -3.63 -6.42
CA LEU A 886 -15.07 -4.48 -7.13
C LEU A 886 -14.38 -5.55 -7.98
N LEU A 887 -13.29 -5.22 -8.67
CA LEU A 887 -12.51 -6.21 -9.43
C LEU A 887 -11.89 -7.23 -8.49
N PHE A 888 -11.28 -6.79 -7.38
CA PHE A 888 -10.72 -7.68 -6.37
C PHE A 888 -11.78 -8.64 -5.82
N TRP A 889 -12.93 -8.11 -5.40
CA TRP A 889 -14.04 -8.92 -4.92
C TRP A 889 -14.53 -9.95 -5.97
N ARG A 890 -14.63 -9.55 -7.25
CA ARG A 890 -14.99 -10.47 -8.33
C ARG A 890 -13.98 -11.61 -8.48
N GLN A 891 -12.68 -11.34 -8.33
CA GLN A 891 -11.65 -12.38 -8.39
C GLN A 891 -11.79 -13.37 -7.22
N VAL A 892 -11.89 -12.87 -6.00
CA VAL A 892 -12.06 -13.69 -4.79
C VAL A 892 -13.34 -14.54 -4.86
N SER A 893 -14.42 -13.97 -5.39
CA SER A 893 -15.70 -14.69 -5.58
C SER A 893 -15.69 -15.67 -6.76
N CYS A 894 -14.54 -15.92 -7.41
CA CYS A 894 -14.39 -16.79 -8.60
C CYS A 894 -15.31 -16.40 -9.77
N ARG A 895 -15.74 -15.13 -9.83
CA ARG A 895 -16.56 -14.54 -10.91
C ARG A 895 -15.77 -13.57 -11.78
N GLY A 896 -14.50 -13.36 -11.45
CA GLY A 896 -13.63 -12.41 -12.12
C GLY A 896 -13.12 -12.91 -13.47
N ALA A 897 -13.07 -12.01 -14.45
CA ALA A 897 -12.40 -12.28 -15.72
C ALA A 897 -10.87 -12.15 -15.57
N ARG A 898 -10.10 -12.87 -16.40
CA ARG A 898 -8.63 -12.81 -16.41
C ARG A 898 -8.10 -11.38 -16.66
N THR A 899 -8.82 -10.59 -17.46
CA THR A 899 -8.49 -9.17 -17.70
C THR A 899 -8.54 -8.34 -16.41
N GLY A 900 -9.51 -8.60 -15.53
CA GLY A 900 -9.60 -7.96 -14.22
C GLY A 900 -8.42 -8.32 -13.30
N ALA A 901 -8.04 -9.60 -13.29
CA ALA A 901 -6.84 -10.05 -12.56
C ALA A 901 -5.58 -9.36 -13.08
N GLY A 902 -5.43 -9.23 -14.42
CA GLY A 902 -4.29 -8.54 -15.04
C GLY A 902 -4.20 -7.06 -14.63
N VAL A 903 -5.31 -6.33 -14.62
CA VAL A 903 -5.32 -4.92 -14.17
C VAL A 903 -4.98 -4.81 -12.68
N LEU A 904 -5.50 -5.70 -11.84
CA LEU A 904 -5.17 -5.71 -10.41
C LEU A 904 -3.69 -6.00 -10.14
N ILE A 905 -3.08 -6.93 -10.89
CA ILE A 905 -1.65 -7.24 -10.79
C ILE A 905 -0.80 -6.02 -11.16
N LEU A 906 -1.13 -5.34 -12.26
CA LEU A 906 -0.41 -4.15 -12.71
C LEU A 906 -0.59 -2.98 -11.72
N TYR A 907 -1.80 -2.79 -11.20
CA TYR A 907 -2.09 -1.80 -10.15
C TYR A 907 -1.28 -2.06 -8.87
N ALA A 908 -1.34 -3.31 -8.38
CA ALA A 908 -0.64 -3.72 -7.18
C ALA A 908 0.88 -3.61 -7.32
N ALA A 909 1.43 -3.95 -8.48
CA ALA A 909 2.87 -3.84 -8.74
C ALA A 909 3.39 -2.40 -8.64
N GLN A 910 2.56 -1.40 -8.98
CA GLN A 910 2.93 0.02 -8.86
C GLN A 910 2.68 0.60 -7.47
N LEU A 911 1.71 0.07 -6.73
CA LEU A 911 1.32 0.61 -5.42
C LEU A 911 2.06 -0.06 -4.25
N LEU A 912 2.16 -1.41 -4.25
CA LEU A 912 2.65 -2.16 -3.10
C LEU A 912 4.10 -1.82 -2.69
N PRO A 913 5.05 -1.55 -3.60
CA PRO A 913 6.41 -1.18 -3.18
C PRO A 913 6.47 0.09 -2.31
N TRP A 914 5.55 1.02 -2.48
CA TRP A 914 5.48 2.25 -1.67
C TRP A 914 5.14 2.01 -0.21
N MET A 915 4.59 0.82 0.14
CA MET A 915 4.40 0.40 1.52
C MET A 915 5.72 0.27 2.28
N MET A 916 6.81 -0.05 1.55
CA MET A 916 8.14 -0.27 2.12
C MET A 916 9.00 1.00 2.13
N VAL A 917 8.55 2.09 1.54
CA VAL A 917 9.30 3.35 1.49
C VAL A 917 8.99 4.18 2.72
N THR A 918 9.99 4.38 3.57
CA THR A 918 9.89 5.08 4.86
C THR A 918 10.21 6.57 4.76
N ARG A 919 11.01 6.98 3.78
CA ARG A 919 11.35 8.37 3.52
C ARG A 919 10.16 9.23 3.11
N CYS A 920 10.36 10.53 3.04
CA CYS A 920 9.39 11.49 2.51
C CYS A 920 8.89 11.07 1.12
N THR A 921 7.55 10.96 0.97
CA THR A 921 6.87 10.60 -0.27
C THR A 921 5.72 11.57 -0.55
N PHE A 922 5.27 11.62 -1.80
CA PHE A 922 4.27 12.59 -2.26
C PHE A 922 3.20 11.92 -3.11
N LEU A 923 2.05 12.56 -3.21
CA LEU A 923 0.88 12.09 -3.95
C LEU A 923 1.19 11.72 -5.42
N TYR A 924 2.10 12.45 -6.09
CA TYR A 924 2.43 12.18 -7.51
C TYR A 924 3.13 10.82 -7.72
N HIS A 925 3.68 10.20 -6.67
CA HIS A 925 4.20 8.83 -6.79
C HIS A 925 3.09 7.79 -7.09
N TYR A 926 1.82 8.10 -6.81
CA TYR A 926 0.67 7.27 -7.18
C TYR A 926 0.33 7.32 -8.67
N PHE A 927 0.92 8.23 -9.43
CA PHE A 927 0.56 8.49 -10.83
C PHE A 927 0.60 7.24 -11.73
N PRO A 928 1.63 6.37 -11.70
CA PRO A 928 1.60 5.13 -12.48
C PRO A 928 0.47 4.19 -12.06
N SER A 929 0.14 4.10 -10.77
CA SER A 929 -0.95 3.28 -10.24
C SER A 929 -2.32 3.77 -10.71
N SER A 930 -2.52 5.09 -10.75
CA SER A 930 -3.79 5.71 -11.14
C SER A 930 -4.19 5.38 -12.58
N MET A 931 -3.22 5.12 -13.48
CA MET A 931 -3.49 4.66 -14.84
C MET A 931 -4.28 3.34 -14.85
N PHE A 932 -3.92 2.42 -13.97
CA PHE A 932 -4.60 1.13 -13.86
C PHE A 932 -5.92 1.24 -13.09
N ALA A 933 -6.04 2.17 -12.14
CA ALA A 933 -7.30 2.49 -11.48
C ALA A 933 -8.33 3.06 -12.48
N LEU A 934 -7.91 3.98 -13.35
CA LEU A 934 -8.74 4.51 -14.43
C LEU A 934 -9.15 3.39 -15.42
N ALA A 935 -8.22 2.53 -15.81
CA ALA A 935 -8.54 1.37 -16.65
C ALA A 935 -9.54 0.42 -15.97
N ALA A 936 -9.48 0.26 -14.64
CA ALA A 936 -10.43 -0.54 -13.87
C ALA A 936 -11.86 0.02 -13.92
N ILE A 937 -12.03 1.35 -13.89
CA ILE A 937 -13.36 1.99 -14.04
C ILE A 937 -14.02 1.51 -15.33
N VAL A 938 -13.33 1.69 -16.45
CA VAL A 938 -13.88 1.38 -17.76
C VAL A 938 -14.03 -0.14 -17.98
N LEU A 939 -13.11 -0.94 -17.43
CA LEU A 939 -13.20 -2.40 -17.49
C LEU A 939 -14.43 -2.92 -16.73
N VAL A 940 -14.73 -2.39 -15.53
CA VAL A 940 -15.92 -2.74 -14.75
C VAL A 940 -17.19 -2.42 -15.52
N LEU A 941 -17.27 -1.24 -16.14
CA LEU A 941 -18.39 -0.84 -16.98
C LEU A 941 -18.52 -1.74 -18.22
N ALA A 942 -17.41 -2.03 -18.90
CA ALA A 942 -17.39 -2.86 -20.10
C ALA A 942 -17.77 -4.34 -19.85
N GLN A 943 -17.59 -4.84 -18.63
CA GLN A 943 -18.01 -6.17 -18.20
C GLN A 943 -19.50 -6.24 -17.81
N GLY A 944 -20.19 -5.11 -17.73
CA GLY A 944 -21.63 -5.06 -17.48
C GLY A 944 -22.44 -5.75 -18.58
N LYS A 945 -23.57 -6.37 -18.21
CA LYS A 945 -24.47 -7.05 -19.16
C LYS A 945 -25.21 -6.06 -20.07
N ASP A 946 -25.57 -4.91 -19.54
CA ASP A 946 -26.29 -3.85 -20.26
C ASP A 946 -25.27 -2.78 -20.74
N GLU A 947 -24.97 -2.85 -22.04
CA GLU A 947 -24.01 -1.93 -22.66
C GLU A 947 -24.54 -0.49 -22.75
N VAL A 948 -25.85 -0.30 -22.92
CA VAL A 948 -26.46 1.05 -22.99
C VAL A 948 -26.33 1.74 -21.63
N ARG A 949 -26.67 1.02 -20.56
CA ARG A 949 -26.52 1.51 -19.19
C ARG A 949 -25.06 1.82 -18.85
N ALA A 950 -24.14 0.94 -19.25
CA ALA A 950 -22.71 1.14 -19.04
C ALA A 950 -22.19 2.41 -19.74
N LYS A 951 -22.58 2.64 -20.99
CA LYS A 951 -22.24 3.86 -21.73
C LYS A 951 -22.85 5.12 -21.06
N ARG A 952 -24.10 5.08 -20.61
CA ARG A 952 -24.74 6.20 -19.89
C ARG A 952 -23.98 6.53 -18.59
N ILE A 953 -23.66 5.53 -17.78
CA ILE A 953 -22.89 5.73 -16.55
C ILE A 953 -21.51 6.31 -16.89
N GLY A 954 -20.82 5.80 -17.91
CA GLY A 954 -19.55 6.32 -18.36
C GLY A 954 -19.60 7.77 -18.81
N LEU A 955 -20.66 8.17 -19.54
CA LEU A 955 -20.88 9.57 -19.95
C LEU A 955 -21.19 10.50 -18.76
N VAL A 956 -21.97 10.04 -17.79
CA VAL A 956 -22.24 10.82 -16.56
C VAL A 956 -20.94 11.01 -15.77
N LEU A 957 -20.14 9.97 -15.65
CA LEU A 957 -18.84 10.05 -14.99
C LEU A 957 -17.89 11.02 -15.70
N LEU A 958 -17.83 10.96 -17.03
CA LEU A 958 -17.03 11.87 -17.84
C LEU A 958 -17.52 13.33 -17.69
N ALA A 959 -18.83 13.54 -17.72
CA ALA A 959 -19.40 14.88 -17.54
C ALA A 959 -19.06 15.45 -16.15
N ALA A 960 -19.20 14.64 -15.09
CA ALA A 960 -18.81 15.05 -13.73
C ALA A 960 -17.31 15.36 -13.65
N ALA A 961 -16.45 14.48 -14.18
CA ALA A 961 -15.01 14.71 -14.19
C ALA A 961 -14.62 15.97 -14.99
N LEU A 962 -15.30 16.26 -16.10
CA LEU A 962 -15.08 17.47 -16.91
C LEU A 962 -15.51 18.74 -16.15
N VAL A 963 -16.63 18.72 -15.44
CA VAL A 963 -17.06 19.85 -14.60
C VAL A 963 -16.01 20.17 -13.54
N PHE A 964 -15.52 19.15 -12.85
CA PHE A 964 -14.42 19.34 -11.88
C PHE A 964 -13.15 19.83 -12.56
N PHE A 965 -12.78 19.32 -13.73
CA PHE A 965 -11.60 19.78 -14.46
C PHE A 965 -11.70 21.27 -14.83
N VAL A 966 -12.84 21.74 -15.30
CA VAL A 966 -13.05 23.17 -15.62
C VAL A 966 -13.01 24.02 -14.34
N TRP A 967 -13.62 23.56 -13.27
CA TRP A 967 -13.65 24.28 -12.00
C TRP A 967 -12.25 24.44 -11.38
N PHE A 968 -11.46 23.36 -11.38
CA PHE A 968 -10.10 23.36 -10.82
C PHE A 968 -9.01 23.77 -11.82
N TYR A 969 -9.35 24.05 -13.09
CA TYR A 969 -8.37 24.40 -14.13
C TYR A 969 -7.41 25.52 -13.72
N PRO A 970 -7.82 26.60 -13.04
CA PRO A 970 -6.90 27.64 -12.54
C PRO A 970 -5.83 27.07 -11.59
N ALA A 971 -6.21 26.26 -10.63
CA ALA A 971 -5.29 25.63 -9.67
C ALA A 971 -4.37 24.55 -10.29
N LEU A 972 -4.62 24.15 -11.55
CA LEU A 972 -3.78 23.22 -12.29
C LEU A 972 -2.85 23.90 -13.29
N SER A 973 -3.21 25.12 -13.73
CA SER A 973 -2.54 25.82 -14.84
C SER A 973 -1.76 27.06 -14.41
N GLY A 974 -1.98 27.56 -13.19
CA GLY A 974 -1.40 28.82 -12.74
C GLY A 974 -2.13 30.06 -13.26
N LEU A 975 -3.36 29.91 -13.73
CA LEU A 975 -4.20 31.03 -14.15
C LEU A 975 -4.63 31.85 -12.93
N ALA A 976 -4.43 33.17 -12.98
CA ALA A 976 -4.87 34.08 -11.93
C ALA A 976 -6.39 34.17 -11.87
N VAL A 977 -6.95 34.06 -10.67
CA VAL A 977 -8.39 34.10 -10.41
C VAL A 977 -8.70 34.98 -9.19
N PRO A 978 -9.93 35.53 -9.08
CA PRO A 978 -10.37 36.23 -7.87
C PRO A 978 -10.35 35.30 -6.64
N ASP A 979 -10.11 35.88 -5.44
CA ASP A 979 -10.09 35.16 -4.16
C ASP A 979 -11.33 34.25 -3.96
N ALA A 980 -12.51 34.75 -4.30
CA ALA A 980 -13.75 33.98 -4.17
C ALA A 980 -13.76 32.68 -5.01
N TRP A 981 -13.11 32.67 -6.19
CA TRP A 981 -12.93 31.45 -6.97
C TRP A 981 -11.91 30.51 -6.30
N ALA A 982 -10.78 31.05 -5.88
CA ALA A 982 -9.74 30.29 -5.18
C ALA A 982 -10.30 29.58 -3.95
N ASP A 983 -11.04 30.33 -3.11
CA ASP A 983 -11.65 29.78 -1.87
C ASP A 983 -12.69 28.69 -2.18
N SER A 984 -13.42 28.80 -3.31
CA SER A 984 -14.39 27.79 -3.74
C SER A 984 -13.76 26.42 -4.04
N THR A 985 -12.46 26.37 -4.36
CA THR A 985 -11.73 25.13 -4.67
C THR A 985 -11.26 24.38 -3.42
N GLN A 986 -11.35 24.98 -2.22
CA GLN A 986 -10.97 24.38 -0.95
C GLN A 986 -12.08 23.44 -0.42
N ILE A 987 -12.34 22.35 -1.15
CA ILE A 987 -13.35 21.34 -0.77
C ILE A 987 -12.97 20.49 0.43
N LEU A 988 -11.69 20.42 0.79
CA LEU A 988 -11.14 19.80 2.00
C LEU A 988 -10.20 20.79 2.68
N SER A 989 -10.05 20.70 4.00
CA SER A 989 -9.10 21.55 4.74
C SER A 989 -7.64 21.37 4.28
N SER A 990 -7.30 20.22 3.71
CA SER A 990 -5.98 19.94 3.13
C SER A 990 -5.80 20.47 1.70
N TYR A 991 -6.84 21.01 1.07
CA TYR A 991 -6.82 21.58 -0.28
C TYR A 991 -6.54 23.09 -0.23
N GLY A 992 -5.54 23.49 0.53
CA GLY A 992 -5.06 24.86 0.55
C GLY A 992 -4.09 25.12 -0.63
N PHE A 993 -4.64 25.46 -1.79
CA PHE A 993 -3.84 25.69 -3.01
C PHE A 993 -3.33 27.13 -3.15
N TYR A 994 -3.85 28.08 -2.35
CA TYR A 994 -3.64 29.50 -2.52
C TYR A 994 -3.19 30.22 -1.25
#